data_78715dfabaf3b5f09d1650771613ed91
#
_entry.id   78715dfabaf3b5f09d1650771613ed91
#
_cell.length_a   1.000
_cell.length_b   1.000
_cell.length_c   1.000
_cell.angle_alpha   90.00
_cell.angle_beta   90.00
_cell.angle_gamma   90.00
#
_symmetry.space_group_name_H-M   'P 1'
#
loop_
_entity.id
_entity.type
_entity.pdbx_description
1 polymer ?
#
loop_
_entity_poly.entity_id
_entity_poly.type
_entity_poly.pdbx_seq_one_letter_code
_entity_poly.pdbx_strand_id
1 'polypeptide(L)'
;MDSCLRRNDFIYGNSILALEQIDCMQSHHSKNRLLTPIQYVKGVGPKLAKLFEKKGILTVEDALYFLPRCYEDRSNLKKISEIKAGRKETGFGEILLSGIAYYQNKKKRVFEAVVGDGSGTITLKWFRGNERYLRDRFKKGHQLIFSGEVRWFNYQREIHHPDVELVDGDIEKDYLNFKRIVPIYSETEGLFQKTLRRLMKTILDGYADELSSPIPQEIVERQDLIDFSEAFRRVHFPPEGESIDVLNTQRSDGHRRIIFDEFFFLELGMALKKRGVALETGISFRTEGYLPQRLLNQLSFKLTRAQERVLAEIREDLEKPHPMNRLIQGDVGSGKTVVALLTCLYVVECGYQAAIMAPTEVLTEQHFLNLHQWLDPLGVKVALLTSSVKGSEREDLYQRIRNGDVQLVIGTHAVIQEAVEFNRLGLAIIDEQHKFGVVQRGLLKKKGGNPDVLVMTATPIPRTLAMTIYGDLDVSIIDEMPPGRMPVETKVFPESARAKVYRIVEEEVRKGRQAFVVYPLVEESEKLDLRDATRMAQHLQKEVFPDFRIGLLHGRMKSDEKEAIMMEFKEGRIQILVATTVIEVGIDIPNASAMVVEHAERFGLSQLHQLRGRIGRGRYPSKCILLAQYRSSEEAKVRLRAMEKTTDGFKIAEEDLALRGPGEFFGIRQSGLPDFRVAHII
;
A
#
# COMPACT_ATOMS: atom_id res chain seq x y z
N MET A 1 -26.26 6.23 24.44
CA MET A 1 -25.98 4.81 24.21
C MET A 1 -26.02 4.41 22.72
N ASP A 2 -26.08 5.35 21.81
CA ASP A 2 -26.33 5.02 20.36
C ASP A 2 -25.27 5.50 19.37
N SER A 3 -24.07 5.83 19.81
CA SER A 3 -23.03 6.33 18.91
C SER A 3 -21.78 5.44 18.75
N CYS A 4 -21.66 4.37 19.53
CA CYS A 4 -20.53 3.43 19.46
C CYS A 4 -20.78 2.19 18.55
N LEU A 5 -22.03 1.89 18.24
CA LEU A 5 -22.41 0.69 17.48
C LEU A 5 -22.38 0.82 15.94
N ARG A 6 -22.14 2.01 15.41
CA ARG A 6 -22.21 2.24 13.95
C ARG A 6 -20.91 2.08 13.17
N ARG A 7 -19.79 1.68 13.78
CA ARG A 7 -18.50 1.50 13.09
C ARG A 7 -18.02 0.06 12.91
N ASN A 8 -18.62 -0.91 13.59
CA ASN A 8 -18.15 -2.31 13.55
C ASN A 8 -19.15 -3.36 13.02
N ASP A 9 -20.34 -2.96 12.56
CA ASP A 9 -21.43 -3.91 12.28
C ASP A 9 -21.33 -4.71 10.98
N PHE A 10 -20.27 -4.57 10.18
CA PHE A 10 -20.20 -5.23 8.86
C PHE A 10 -19.24 -6.43 8.74
N ILE A 11 -18.48 -6.77 9.77
CA ILE A 11 -17.52 -7.89 9.72
C ILE A 11 -17.93 -9.10 10.61
N TYR A 12 -18.88 -8.95 11.53
CA TYR A 12 -19.11 -9.91 12.61
C TYR A 12 -20.51 -10.53 12.67
N GLY A 13 -21.22 -10.66 11.55
CA GLY A 13 -22.60 -11.16 11.55
C GLY A 13 -22.84 -12.56 12.14
N ASN A 14 -21.83 -13.43 12.29
CA ASN A 14 -22.00 -14.78 12.85
C ASN A 14 -20.93 -15.20 13.87
N SER A 15 -19.94 -14.37 14.16
CA SER A 15 -18.90 -14.66 15.18
C SER A 15 -19.21 -14.04 16.54
N ILE A 16 -20.22 -13.18 16.62
CA ILE A 16 -20.61 -12.46 17.86
C ILE A 16 -21.13 -13.43 18.92
N LEU A 17 -21.82 -14.50 18.53
CA LEU A 17 -22.34 -15.51 19.48
C LEU A 17 -21.24 -16.30 20.21
N ALA A 18 -20.07 -16.46 19.61
CA ALA A 18 -18.94 -17.12 20.27
C ALA A 18 -18.14 -16.15 21.18
N LEU A 19 -18.12 -14.87 20.85
CA LEU A 19 -17.48 -13.81 21.69
C LEU A 19 -18.40 -13.38 22.83
N GLU A 20 -19.72 -13.38 22.65
CA GLU A 20 -20.68 -13.12 23.73
C GLU A 20 -20.68 -14.21 24.82
N GLN A 21 -20.29 -15.45 24.47
CA GLN A 21 -20.12 -16.52 25.47
C GLN A 21 -18.82 -16.37 26.28
N ILE A 22 -17.81 -15.66 25.78
CA ILE A 22 -16.59 -15.34 26.52
C ILE A 22 -16.82 -14.11 27.44
N ASP A 23 -17.61 -13.15 27.00
CA ASP A 23 -17.97 -11.96 27.82
C ASP A 23 -18.95 -12.31 28.96
N CYS A 24 -19.72 -13.39 28.85
CA CYS A 24 -20.68 -13.79 29.88
C CYS A 24 -20.02 -14.44 31.12
N MET A 25 -18.71 -14.70 31.13
CA MET A 25 -18.00 -15.25 32.29
C MET A 25 -17.29 -14.19 33.17
N GLN A 26 -17.35 -12.93 32.84
CA GLN A 26 -16.75 -11.85 33.68
C GLN A 26 -17.71 -10.68 33.90
N SER A 27 -18.90 -10.96 34.46
CA SER A 27 -19.76 -9.91 35.03
C SER A 27 -19.30 -9.53 36.44
N HIS A 28 -18.25 -8.72 36.52
CA HIS A 28 -18.06 -7.79 37.64
C HIS A 28 -17.92 -6.39 37.07
N HIS A 29 -18.85 -5.52 37.46
CA HIS A 29 -18.89 -4.08 37.18
C HIS A 29 -17.68 -3.34 37.79
N SER A 30 -16.49 -3.55 37.24
CA SER A 30 -15.45 -2.54 37.32
C SER A 30 -15.62 -1.65 36.09
N LYS A 31 -15.95 -0.39 36.26
CA LYS A 31 -15.88 0.63 35.20
C LYS A 31 -14.50 0.50 34.58
N ASN A 32 -14.41 0.12 33.29
CA ASN A 32 -13.13 0.02 32.59
C ASN A 32 -12.46 1.41 32.63
N ARG A 33 -11.52 1.61 33.58
CA ARG A 33 -10.86 2.90 33.84
C ARG A 33 -10.04 3.38 32.66
N LEU A 34 -9.64 2.47 31.75
CA LEU A 34 -8.93 2.81 30.51
C LEU A 34 -9.82 3.64 29.56
N LEU A 35 -11.14 3.47 29.60
CA LEU A 35 -12.10 4.28 28.83
C LEU A 35 -12.39 5.65 29.48
N THR A 36 -11.75 5.98 30.58
CA THR A 36 -11.90 7.30 31.21
C THR A 36 -11.51 8.39 30.23
N PRO A 37 -12.38 9.40 29.97
CA PRO A 37 -12.01 10.50 29.08
C PRO A 37 -10.78 11.24 29.60
N ILE A 38 -9.86 11.58 28.71
CA ILE A 38 -8.54 12.16 29.03
C ILE A 38 -8.63 13.44 29.87
N GLN A 39 -9.72 14.20 29.76
CA GLN A 39 -9.95 15.43 30.54
C GLN A 39 -10.05 15.21 32.08
N TYR A 40 -10.34 13.98 32.50
CA TYR A 40 -10.44 13.66 33.94
C TYR A 40 -9.13 13.13 34.53
N VAL A 41 -8.10 13.01 33.71
CA VAL A 41 -6.76 12.68 34.20
C VAL A 41 -6.16 13.87 34.92
N LYS A 42 -5.55 13.62 36.09
CA LYS A 42 -4.90 14.65 36.89
C LYS A 42 -3.87 15.43 36.07
N GLY A 43 -4.06 16.74 35.95
CA GLY A 43 -3.20 17.62 35.17
C GLY A 43 -3.66 17.86 33.72
N VAL A 44 -4.75 17.25 33.27
CA VAL A 44 -5.39 17.52 32.00
C VAL A 44 -6.64 18.38 32.20
N GLY A 45 -6.50 19.69 31.98
CA GLY A 45 -7.65 20.60 32.00
C GLY A 45 -8.34 20.67 30.62
N PRO A 46 -9.51 21.35 30.50
CA PRO A 46 -10.28 21.42 29.25
C PRO A 46 -9.50 21.95 28.05
N LYS A 47 -8.53 22.84 28.27
CA LYS A 47 -7.66 23.36 27.18
C LYS A 47 -6.72 22.30 26.64
N LEU A 48 -6.09 21.52 27.53
CA LEU A 48 -5.20 20.41 27.12
C LEU A 48 -5.99 19.26 26.50
N ALA A 49 -7.18 18.94 27.03
CA ALA A 49 -8.05 17.91 26.47
C ALA A 49 -8.39 18.19 25.00
N LYS A 50 -8.72 19.45 24.64
CA LYS A 50 -8.94 19.85 23.23
C LYS A 50 -7.70 19.68 22.34
N LEU A 51 -6.49 19.81 22.88
CA LEU A 51 -5.25 19.59 22.13
C LEU A 51 -5.01 18.09 21.93
N PHE A 52 -5.32 17.27 22.92
CA PHE A 52 -5.30 15.81 22.78
C PHE A 52 -6.35 15.30 21.78
N GLU A 53 -7.56 15.86 21.81
CA GLU A 53 -8.62 15.55 20.85
C GLU A 53 -8.19 15.79 19.38
N LYS A 54 -7.46 16.88 19.11
CA LYS A 54 -6.86 17.14 17.77
C LYS A 54 -5.87 16.06 17.32
N LYS A 55 -5.33 15.28 18.26
CA LYS A 55 -4.44 14.13 18.02
C LYS A 55 -5.20 12.80 17.99
N GLY A 56 -6.53 12.81 18.11
CA GLY A 56 -7.35 11.60 18.22
C GLY A 56 -7.29 10.91 19.58
N ILE A 57 -6.73 11.57 20.61
CA ILE A 57 -6.59 11.03 21.95
C ILE A 57 -7.79 11.49 22.79
N LEU A 58 -8.76 10.61 22.99
CA LEU A 58 -10.01 10.89 23.70
C LEU A 58 -10.03 10.26 25.09
N THR A 59 -9.41 9.09 25.25
CA THR A 59 -9.42 8.27 26.46
C THR A 59 -8.01 8.06 27.01
N VAL A 60 -7.94 7.49 28.21
CA VAL A 60 -6.67 7.05 28.82
C VAL A 60 -6.00 5.99 27.97
N GLU A 61 -6.78 5.05 27.41
CA GLU A 61 -6.26 4.02 26.52
C GLU A 61 -5.59 4.63 25.27
N ASP A 62 -6.26 5.60 24.62
CA ASP A 62 -5.66 6.28 23.46
C ASP A 62 -4.35 6.98 23.83
N ALA A 63 -4.26 7.53 25.04
CA ALA A 63 -3.04 8.17 25.51
C ALA A 63 -1.91 7.14 25.73
N LEU A 64 -2.21 5.96 26.27
CA LEU A 64 -1.21 4.90 26.44
C LEU A 64 -0.66 4.40 25.09
N TYR A 65 -1.49 4.34 24.06
CA TYR A 65 -1.08 4.01 22.70
C TYR A 65 -0.47 5.18 21.91
N PHE A 66 -0.44 6.39 22.48
CA PHE A 66 0.28 7.51 21.89
C PHE A 66 1.78 7.38 22.17
N LEU A 67 2.44 6.47 21.46
CA LEU A 67 3.83 6.11 21.66
C LEU A 67 4.80 7.23 21.25
N PRO A 68 6.02 7.26 21.82
CA PRO A 68 7.08 8.17 21.39
C PRO A 68 7.45 8.00 19.91
N ARG A 69 7.67 9.09 19.21
CA ARG A 69 8.16 9.11 17.83
C ARG A 69 9.62 8.67 17.73
N CYS A 70 10.41 9.05 18.72
CA CYS A 70 11.81 8.69 18.86
C CYS A 70 12.28 8.92 20.30
N TYR A 71 13.51 8.52 20.57
CA TYR A 71 14.14 8.65 21.89
C TYR A 71 15.45 9.39 21.78
N GLU A 72 15.79 10.13 22.83
CA GLU A 72 17.05 10.84 23.00
C GLU A 72 17.76 10.37 24.27
N ASP A 73 19.05 10.06 24.14
CA ASP A 73 19.89 9.81 25.30
C ASP A 73 20.30 11.13 25.94
N ARG A 74 19.76 11.39 27.14
CA ARG A 74 20.10 12.53 27.99
C ARG A 74 20.78 12.09 29.29
N SER A 75 21.24 10.83 29.35
CA SER A 75 22.00 10.30 30.50
C SER A 75 23.34 11.01 30.67
N ASN A 76 24.00 11.30 29.52
CA ASN A 76 25.28 12.02 29.49
C ASN A 76 25.23 13.13 28.42
N LEU A 77 24.78 14.32 28.81
CA LEU A 77 24.82 15.49 27.95
C LEU A 77 26.27 15.89 27.68
N LYS A 78 26.67 15.92 26.40
CA LYS A 78 28.02 16.29 25.98
C LYS A 78 28.26 17.77 26.22
N LYS A 79 29.47 18.11 26.64
CA LYS A 79 29.94 19.48 26.62
C LYS A 79 30.01 19.99 25.19
N ILE A 80 29.69 21.27 24.97
CA ILE A 80 29.69 21.88 23.64
C ILE A 80 31.07 21.73 22.96
N SER A 81 32.18 21.74 23.73
CA SER A 81 33.53 21.49 23.23
C SER A 81 33.72 20.10 22.63
N GLU A 82 32.97 19.08 23.10
CA GLU A 82 33.09 17.68 22.71
C GLU A 82 32.17 17.31 21.53
N ILE A 83 31.23 18.17 21.17
CA ILE A 83 30.26 17.98 20.08
C ILE A 83 30.99 17.94 18.74
N LYS A 84 30.75 16.85 17.96
CA LYS A 84 31.41 16.62 16.67
C LYS A 84 30.50 16.99 15.50
N ALA A 85 31.05 17.71 14.50
CA ALA A 85 30.35 17.99 13.26
C ALA A 85 30.12 16.73 12.40
N GLY A 86 29.07 16.73 11.57
CA GLY A 86 28.68 15.62 10.70
C GLY A 86 27.85 14.54 11.37
N ARG A 87 27.39 14.76 12.62
CA ARG A 87 26.52 13.83 13.36
C ARG A 87 25.38 14.57 14.04
N LYS A 88 24.30 13.85 14.31
CA LYS A 88 23.24 14.35 15.19
C LYS A 88 23.75 14.24 16.64
N GLU A 89 23.82 15.36 17.33
CA GLU A 89 24.32 15.46 18.69
C GLU A 89 23.30 16.21 19.57
N THR A 90 23.28 15.89 20.85
CA THR A 90 22.44 16.56 21.85
C THR A 90 23.35 17.24 22.88
N GLY A 91 23.10 18.50 23.13
CA GLY A 91 23.87 19.32 24.07
C GLY A 91 22.96 20.16 24.94
N PHE A 92 23.56 20.71 26.01
CA PHE A 92 22.91 21.64 26.94
C PHE A 92 23.71 22.93 27.00
N GLY A 93 23.03 24.07 27.19
CA GLY A 93 23.69 25.34 27.41
C GLY A 93 22.72 26.48 27.66
N GLU A 94 23.30 27.67 27.94
CA GLU A 94 22.56 28.89 28.17
C GLU A 94 22.62 29.78 26.89
N ILE A 95 21.52 30.46 26.58
CA ILE A 95 21.49 31.44 25.48
C ILE A 95 22.27 32.66 25.88
N LEU A 96 23.41 32.85 25.25
CA LEU A 96 24.29 34.03 25.41
C LEU A 96 23.79 35.22 24.60
N LEU A 97 23.31 34.95 23.38
CA LEU A 97 22.80 35.96 22.44
C LEU A 97 21.72 35.34 21.55
N SER A 98 20.65 36.07 21.28
CA SER A 98 19.65 35.68 20.28
C SER A 98 19.15 36.88 19.48
N GLY A 99 18.86 36.69 18.19
CA GLY A 99 18.39 37.77 17.34
C GLY A 99 18.24 37.35 15.89
N ILE A 100 17.89 38.34 15.04
CA ILE A 100 17.79 38.17 13.61
C ILE A 100 19.10 38.57 12.94
N ALA A 101 19.73 37.65 12.25
CA ALA A 101 20.86 37.89 11.40
C ALA A 101 20.42 38.08 9.93
N TYR A 102 21.11 38.98 9.23
CA TYR A 102 20.80 39.28 7.84
C TYR A 102 21.96 38.82 6.95
N TYR A 103 21.66 37.96 5.98
CA TYR A 103 22.63 37.42 5.03
C TYR A 103 22.33 37.91 3.61
N GLN A 104 23.33 37.85 2.73
CA GLN A 104 23.26 38.22 1.31
C GLN A 104 22.64 39.61 1.07
N ASN A 105 23.31 40.67 1.56
CA ASN A 105 22.85 42.06 1.43
C ASN A 105 21.40 42.27 1.89
N LYS A 106 21.04 41.72 3.06
CA LYS A 106 19.73 41.84 3.71
C LYS A 106 18.59 41.12 3.01
N LYS A 107 18.85 40.25 2.01
CA LYS A 107 17.78 39.48 1.31
C LYS A 107 17.27 38.27 2.07
N LYS A 108 18.08 37.70 2.97
CA LYS A 108 17.68 36.54 3.77
C LYS A 108 17.76 36.86 5.26
N ARG A 109 16.65 36.61 5.98
CA ARG A 109 16.54 36.74 7.44
C ARG A 109 16.64 35.36 8.07
N VAL A 110 17.45 35.21 9.11
CA VAL A 110 17.65 33.98 9.85
C VAL A 110 17.60 34.33 11.34
N PHE A 111 16.80 33.66 12.10
CA PHE A 111 16.86 33.79 13.55
C PHE A 111 18.00 32.90 14.06
N GLU A 112 18.86 33.48 14.90
CA GLU A 112 20.02 32.80 15.47
C GLU A 112 20.00 32.93 16.98
N ALA A 113 20.40 31.85 17.66
CA ALA A 113 20.67 31.81 19.09
C ALA A 113 22.05 31.20 19.32
N VAL A 114 22.95 31.96 19.93
CA VAL A 114 24.26 31.46 20.35
C VAL A 114 24.11 30.89 21.75
N VAL A 115 24.45 29.60 21.91
CA VAL A 115 24.35 28.87 23.15
C VAL A 115 25.73 28.49 23.64
N GLY A 116 25.97 28.65 24.92
CA GLY A 116 27.23 28.31 25.58
C GLY A 116 27.02 27.54 26.89
N ASP A 117 28.00 26.71 27.24
CA ASP A 117 28.03 25.92 28.48
C ASP A 117 29.29 26.17 29.31
N GLY A 118 30.09 27.22 28.97
CA GLY A 118 31.38 27.52 29.56
C GLY A 118 32.55 26.72 28.95
N SER A 119 32.32 25.63 28.22
CA SER A 119 33.33 24.85 27.52
C SER A 119 33.49 25.26 26.05
N GLY A 120 32.45 25.86 25.47
CA GLY A 120 32.40 26.29 24.09
C GLY A 120 31.07 26.96 23.73
N THR A 121 30.92 27.28 22.43
CA THR A 121 29.69 27.87 21.90
C THR A 121 29.25 27.17 20.65
N ILE A 122 27.90 27.14 20.42
CA ILE A 122 27.25 26.60 19.23
C ILE A 122 26.14 27.56 18.79
N THR A 123 25.95 27.73 17.48
CA THR A 123 24.93 28.62 16.94
C THR A 123 23.75 27.80 16.41
N LEU A 124 22.56 28.06 16.92
CA LEU A 124 21.30 27.46 16.49
C LEU A 124 20.61 28.40 15.49
N LYS A 125 20.21 27.89 14.30
CA LYS A 125 19.69 28.71 13.20
C LYS A 125 18.33 28.25 12.72
N TRP A 126 17.38 29.18 12.58
CA TRP A 126 16.06 28.94 11.98
C TRP A 126 15.85 29.81 10.75
N PHE A 127 15.79 29.19 9.58
CA PHE A 127 15.56 29.85 8.29
C PHE A 127 14.08 30.07 7.98
N ARG A 128 13.19 29.37 8.72
CA ARG A 128 11.73 29.44 8.63
C ARG A 128 11.16 29.45 10.03
N GLY A 129 10.06 30.16 10.23
CA GLY A 129 9.38 30.25 11.53
C GLY A 129 8.81 31.63 11.79
N ASN A 130 7.90 31.73 12.74
CA ASN A 130 7.37 33.03 13.20
C ASN A 130 8.45 33.75 14.04
N GLU A 131 9.02 34.82 13.50
CA GLU A 131 10.10 35.59 14.14
C GLU A 131 9.71 36.08 15.55
N ARG A 132 8.46 36.52 15.74
CA ARG A 132 7.96 37.00 17.03
C ARG A 132 7.95 35.86 18.05
N TYR A 133 7.47 34.69 17.66
CA TYR A 133 7.45 33.50 18.51
C TYR A 133 8.87 33.07 18.92
N LEU A 134 9.82 33.02 17.97
CA LEU A 134 11.20 32.62 18.25
C LEU A 134 11.89 33.63 19.20
N ARG A 135 11.67 34.92 19.01
CA ARG A 135 12.23 35.98 19.87
C ARG A 135 11.66 35.93 21.29
N ASP A 136 10.34 35.68 21.41
CA ASP A 136 9.68 35.58 22.72
C ASP A 136 10.08 34.32 23.47
N ARG A 137 10.36 33.22 22.74
CA ARG A 137 10.74 31.93 23.31
C ARG A 137 12.22 31.85 23.71
N PHE A 138 13.14 32.36 22.87
CA PHE A 138 14.58 32.19 23.08
C PHE A 138 15.24 33.51 23.53
N LYS A 139 15.13 33.80 24.83
CA LYS A 139 15.72 35.00 25.43
C LYS A 139 17.09 34.69 26.03
N LYS A 140 17.96 35.70 26.07
CA LYS A 140 19.26 35.63 26.76
C LYS A 140 19.04 35.16 28.21
N GLY A 141 19.91 34.27 28.68
CA GLY A 141 19.86 33.71 30.03
C GLY A 141 18.98 32.45 30.16
N HIS A 142 18.14 32.12 29.12
CA HIS A 142 17.38 30.87 29.17
C HIS A 142 18.31 29.69 28.95
N GLN A 143 18.16 28.67 29.78
CA GLN A 143 18.82 27.38 29.59
C GLN A 143 17.99 26.50 28.67
N LEU A 144 18.66 25.73 27.82
CA LEU A 144 18.02 24.86 26.87
C LEU A 144 18.85 23.62 26.56
N ILE A 145 18.12 22.55 26.18
CA ILE A 145 18.68 21.41 25.48
C ILE A 145 18.42 21.59 23.99
N PHE A 146 19.43 21.30 23.20
CA PHE A 146 19.30 21.30 21.75
C PHE A 146 19.76 19.96 21.18
N SER A 147 19.09 19.53 20.10
CA SER A 147 19.47 18.32 19.34
C SER A 147 19.37 18.61 17.86
N GLY A 148 20.33 18.11 17.07
CA GLY A 148 20.32 18.26 15.63
C GLY A 148 21.64 17.89 14.98
N GLU A 149 21.65 17.90 13.64
CA GLU A 149 22.85 17.67 12.84
C GLU A 149 23.80 18.85 12.97
N VAL A 150 24.97 18.61 13.56
CA VAL A 150 26.00 19.63 13.77
C VAL A 150 26.77 19.82 12.48
N ARG A 151 26.87 21.09 12.03
CA ARG A 151 27.63 21.49 10.85
C ARG A 151 28.77 22.42 11.23
N TRP A 152 29.82 22.39 10.42
CA TRP A 152 30.94 23.31 10.56
C TRP A 152 30.84 24.38 9.48
N PHE A 153 30.65 25.62 9.88
CA PHE A 153 30.58 26.74 8.94
C PHE A 153 31.30 27.98 9.49
N ASN A 154 32.16 28.61 8.69
CA ASN A 154 32.95 29.79 9.08
C ASN A 154 33.65 29.63 10.45
N TYR A 155 34.32 28.46 10.65
CA TYR A 155 35.01 28.14 11.90
C TYR A 155 34.11 28.07 13.16
N GLN A 156 32.81 27.96 12.97
CA GLN A 156 31.83 27.78 14.06
C GLN A 156 30.97 26.54 13.86
N ARG A 157 30.57 25.93 14.99
CA ARG A 157 29.58 24.88 14.98
C ARG A 157 28.21 25.48 14.89
N GLU A 158 27.39 24.96 13.99
CA GLU A 158 26.00 25.39 13.87
C GLU A 158 25.06 24.20 13.66
N ILE A 159 23.81 24.38 14.10
CA ILE A 159 22.72 23.45 13.87
C ILE A 159 21.58 24.20 13.16
N HIS A 160 21.10 23.64 12.05
CA HIS A 160 19.99 24.19 11.29
C HIS A 160 18.68 23.54 11.74
N HIS A 161 17.69 24.35 12.07
CA HIS A 161 16.39 23.90 12.58
C HIS A 161 16.51 22.86 13.70
N PRO A 162 17.25 23.15 14.79
CA PRO A 162 17.40 22.22 15.91
C PRO A 162 16.06 21.92 16.58
N ASP A 163 15.94 20.70 17.13
CA ASP A 163 14.96 20.42 18.17
C ASP A 163 15.44 21.08 19.47
N VAL A 164 14.61 21.94 20.09
CA VAL A 164 15.00 22.69 21.27
C VAL A 164 13.93 22.61 22.35
N GLU A 165 14.36 22.27 23.56
CA GLU A 165 13.55 22.28 24.78
C GLU A 165 14.12 23.26 25.80
N LEU A 166 13.28 24.22 26.26
CA LEU A 166 13.68 25.14 27.32
C LEU A 166 13.65 24.43 28.67
N VAL A 167 14.67 24.69 29.47
CA VAL A 167 14.83 24.12 30.80
C VAL A 167 14.41 25.17 31.82
N ASP A 168 13.29 24.88 32.52
CA ASP A 168 12.82 25.73 33.64
C ASP A 168 13.15 25.02 34.97
N GLY A 169 14.15 25.51 35.70
CA GLY A 169 14.54 25.00 37.00
C GLY A 169 15.79 24.14 37.03
N ASP A 170 16.03 23.48 38.16
CA ASP A 170 17.24 22.72 38.48
C ASP A 170 17.25 21.38 37.72
N ILE A 171 18.19 21.20 36.82
CA ILE A 171 18.40 19.97 36.00
C ILE A 171 18.59 18.76 36.92
N GLU A 172 19.22 18.91 38.06
CA GLU A 172 19.50 17.79 38.95
C GLU A 172 18.26 17.21 39.61
N LYS A 173 17.18 17.99 39.68
CA LYS A 173 15.89 17.60 40.31
C LYS A 173 14.84 17.12 39.30
N ASP A 174 15.05 17.33 38.02
CA ASP A 174 14.07 16.93 36.98
C ASP A 174 14.40 15.58 36.34
N TYR A 175 14.23 14.50 37.13
CA TYR A 175 14.49 13.12 36.69
C TYR A 175 13.66 12.63 35.51
N LEU A 176 12.56 13.30 35.12
CA LEU A 176 11.75 12.91 33.98
C LEU A 176 12.37 13.36 32.63
N ASN A 177 13.17 14.41 32.65
CA ASN A 177 13.68 15.05 31.46
C ASN A 177 15.21 14.93 31.32
N PHE A 178 15.91 14.48 32.36
CA PHE A 178 17.37 14.43 32.44
C PHE A 178 17.89 13.13 33.05
N LYS A 179 19.17 12.87 32.86
CA LYS A 179 19.92 11.71 33.38
C LYS A 179 19.33 10.36 32.99
N ARG A 180 18.63 10.29 31.86
CA ARG A 180 18.02 9.08 31.34
C ARG A 180 17.75 9.18 29.82
N ILE A 181 17.37 8.09 29.22
CA ILE A 181 16.76 8.08 27.90
C ILE A 181 15.34 8.70 28.02
N VAL A 182 15.06 9.72 27.19
CA VAL A 182 13.78 10.42 27.21
C VAL A 182 12.97 10.18 25.94
N PRO A 183 11.66 9.95 26.09
CA PRO A 183 10.76 9.84 24.94
C PRO A 183 10.49 11.22 24.32
N ILE A 184 10.43 11.25 22.99
CA ILE A 184 10.04 12.42 22.21
C ILE A 184 8.73 12.11 21.51
N TYR A 185 7.68 12.79 21.90
CA TYR A 185 6.34 12.62 21.32
C TYR A 185 6.13 13.57 20.14
N SER A 186 5.14 13.28 19.31
CA SER A 186 4.75 14.19 18.25
C SER A 186 4.04 15.42 18.83
N GLU A 187 4.66 16.60 18.71
CA GLU A 187 4.15 17.87 19.23
C GLU A 187 2.99 18.42 18.38
N THR A 188 2.19 19.27 19.00
CA THR A 188 1.26 20.18 18.36
C THR A 188 1.36 21.54 19.05
N GLU A 189 0.90 22.59 18.39
CA GLU A 189 0.96 23.94 18.96
C GLU A 189 0.26 23.99 20.34
N GLY A 190 1.02 24.36 21.38
CA GLY A 190 0.54 24.41 22.77
C GLY A 190 0.71 23.14 23.61
N LEU A 191 1.22 22.03 23.02
CA LEU A 191 1.47 20.76 23.71
C LEU A 191 2.96 20.39 23.63
N PHE A 192 3.72 20.74 24.67
CA PHE A 192 5.17 20.63 24.73
C PHE A 192 5.66 19.33 25.37
N GLN A 193 6.88 18.87 25.02
CA GLN A 193 7.49 17.63 25.49
C GLN A 193 7.47 17.44 27.00
N LYS A 194 7.86 18.49 27.76
CA LYS A 194 7.84 18.43 29.24
C LYS A 194 6.46 18.14 29.81
N THR A 195 5.42 18.74 29.23
CA THR A 195 4.02 18.51 29.63
C THR A 195 3.59 17.09 29.25
N LEU A 196 3.91 16.64 28.03
CA LEU A 196 3.60 15.29 27.55
C LEU A 196 4.23 14.22 28.45
N ARG A 197 5.54 14.29 28.71
CA ARG A 197 6.23 13.33 29.58
C ARG A 197 5.62 13.26 30.98
N ARG A 198 5.32 14.42 31.59
CA ARG A 198 4.70 14.46 32.88
C ARG A 198 3.31 13.83 32.92
N LEU A 199 2.49 14.12 31.92
CA LEU A 199 1.14 13.55 31.81
C LEU A 199 1.21 12.05 31.53
N MET A 200 2.07 11.60 30.61
CA MET A 200 2.27 10.17 30.34
C MET A 200 2.76 9.41 31.57
N LYS A 201 3.66 10.00 32.36
CA LYS A 201 4.05 9.40 33.66
C LYS A 201 2.86 9.27 34.60
N THR A 202 2.03 10.30 34.72
CA THR A 202 0.81 10.29 35.56
C THR A 202 -0.18 9.22 35.07
N ILE A 203 -0.34 9.07 33.76
CA ILE A 203 -1.24 8.08 33.15
C ILE A 203 -0.71 6.65 33.40
N LEU A 204 0.57 6.40 33.18
CA LEU A 204 1.18 5.09 33.43
C LEU A 204 1.11 4.70 34.92
N ASP A 205 1.42 5.63 35.80
CA ASP A 205 1.38 5.35 37.26
C ASP A 205 -0.03 5.08 37.78
N GLY A 206 -1.04 5.65 37.13
CA GLY A 206 -2.43 5.51 37.57
C GLY A 206 -3.24 4.43 36.88
N TYR A 207 -2.82 4.00 35.70
CA TYR A 207 -3.67 3.16 34.81
C TYR A 207 -2.94 2.01 34.10
N ALA A 208 -1.60 1.95 34.10
CA ALA A 208 -0.91 0.92 33.35
C ALA A 208 -1.19 -0.51 33.87
N ASP A 209 -1.44 -0.66 35.17
CA ASP A 209 -1.75 -1.98 35.77
C ASP A 209 -3.13 -2.51 35.35
N GLU A 210 -3.97 -1.68 34.72
CA GLU A 210 -5.25 -2.10 34.17
C GLU A 210 -5.13 -2.59 32.71
N LEU A 211 -3.95 -2.38 32.11
CA LEU A 211 -3.65 -2.97 30.80
C LEU A 211 -3.49 -4.48 30.95
N SER A 212 -4.30 -5.21 30.25
CA SER A 212 -4.21 -6.67 30.19
C SER A 212 -4.29 -7.14 28.74
N SER A 213 -3.62 -8.22 28.47
CA SER A 213 -3.72 -8.90 27.18
C SER A 213 -4.42 -10.24 27.38
N PRO A 214 -5.42 -10.58 26.57
CA PRO A 214 -6.08 -11.88 26.65
C PRO A 214 -5.26 -13.03 26.05
N ILE A 215 -4.01 -12.80 25.65
CA ILE A 215 -3.11 -13.85 25.17
C ILE A 215 -2.80 -14.81 26.33
N PRO A 216 -3.00 -16.14 26.13
CA PRO A 216 -2.69 -17.15 27.14
C PRO A 216 -1.23 -17.06 27.61
N GLN A 217 -1.02 -17.21 28.92
CA GLN A 217 0.31 -17.11 29.54
C GLN A 217 1.33 -18.07 28.95
N GLU A 218 0.89 -19.28 28.56
CA GLU A 218 1.75 -20.27 27.89
C GLU A 218 2.34 -19.76 26.57
N ILE A 219 1.61 -18.91 25.84
CA ILE A 219 2.10 -18.28 24.60
C ILE A 219 3.11 -17.19 24.92
N VAL A 220 2.80 -16.37 25.96
CA VAL A 220 3.70 -15.29 26.43
C VAL A 220 5.06 -15.89 26.82
N GLU A 221 5.06 -16.96 27.63
CA GLU A 221 6.26 -17.67 28.05
C GLU A 221 7.01 -18.33 26.88
N ARG A 222 6.31 -19.05 26.01
CA ARG A 222 6.90 -19.71 24.85
C ARG A 222 7.58 -18.74 23.89
N GLN A 223 7.06 -17.52 23.79
CA GLN A 223 7.58 -16.47 22.90
C GLN A 223 8.56 -15.53 23.60
N ASP A 224 8.89 -15.79 24.88
CA ASP A 224 9.76 -14.95 25.70
C ASP A 224 9.35 -13.47 25.64
N LEU A 225 8.07 -13.21 25.96
CA LEU A 225 7.50 -11.87 25.95
C LEU A 225 7.35 -11.35 27.38
N ILE A 226 7.65 -10.07 27.56
CA ILE A 226 7.46 -9.40 28.85
C ILE A 226 5.96 -9.18 29.12
N ASP A 227 5.63 -8.83 30.39
CA ASP A 227 4.26 -8.45 30.78
C ASP A 227 3.74 -7.27 29.93
N PHE A 228 2.43 -7.27 29.68
CA PHE A 228 1.81 -6.28 28.79
C PHE A 228 1.85 -4.88 29.36
N SER A 229 1.58 -4.71 30.64
CA SER A 229 1.65 -3.40 31.31
C SER A 229 3.09 -2.89 31.42
N GLU A 230 4.03 -3.79 31.68
CA GLU A 230 5.46 -3.48 31.71
C GLU A 230 5.98 -3.06 30.34
N ALA A 231 5.43 -3.62 29.25
CA ALA A 231 5.78 -3.21 27.89
C ALA A 231 5.48 -1.73 27.64
N PHE A 232 4.30 -1.25 28.02
CA PHE A 232 3.97 0.17 27.92
C PHE A 232 4.85 1.05 28.80
N ARG A 233 5.17 0.60 30.03
CA ARG A 233 6.08 1.33 30.91
C ARG A 233 7.46 1.50 30.27
N ARG A 234 8.03 0.43 29.69
CA ARG A 234 9.35 0.48 29.04
C ARG A 234 9.36 1.25 27.73
N VAL A 235 8.30 1.20 26.96
CA VAL A 235 8.20 1.99 25.72
C VAL A 235 8.11 3.48 26.03
N HIS A 236 7.30 3.89 27.02
CA HIS A 236 7.19 5.30 27.38
C HIS A 236 8.38 5.82 28.18
N PHE A 237 8.95 5.00 29.05
CA PHE A 237 10.09 5.37 29.88
C PHE A 237 11.10 4.21 29.94
N PRO A 238 11.96 4.10 28.90
CA PRO A 238 12.95 3.03 28.82
C PRO A 238 13.85 2.96 30.05
N PRO A 239 14.27 1.74 30.46
CA PRO A 239 15.24 1.56 31.51
C PRO A 239 16.61 2.12 31.11
N GLU A 240 17.47 2.35 32.11
CA GLU A 240 18.84 2.80 31.87
C GLU A 240 19.64 1.72 31.12
N GLY A 241 20.48 2.17 30.19
CA GLY A 241 21.36 1.27 29.42
C GLY A 241 20.73 0.63 28.19
N GLU A 242 19.45 0.87 27.90
CA GLU A 242 18.84 0.38 26.67
C GLU A 242 19.40 1.10 25.43
N SER A 243 19.54 0.38 24.32
CA SER A 243 20.12 0.95 23.08
C SER A 243 19.13 1.90 22.40
N ILE A 244 19.57 3.13 22.14
CA ILE A 244 18.80 4.13 21.36
C ILE A 244 18.42 3.62 19.98
N ASP A 245 19.29 2.88 19.31
CA ASP A 245 19.04 2.34 17.98
C ASP A 245 17.93 1.27 18.03
N VAL A 246 17.92 0.42 19.06
CA VAL A 246 16.88 -0.59 19.27
C VAL A 246 15.53 0.07 19.55
N LEU A 247 15.52 1.13 20.36
CA LEU A 247 14.32 1.91 20.67
C LEU A 247 13.78 2.65 19.44
N ASN A 248 14.65 3.34 18.69
CA ASN A 248 14.26 4.13 17.52
C ASN A 248 13.87 3.26 16.30
N THR A 249 14.30 2.00 16.28
CA THR A 249 13.86 1.00 15.30
C THR A 249 12.69 0.16 15.78
N GLN A 250 12.07 0.49 16.93
CA GLN A 250 10.93 -0.20 17.54
C GLN A 250 11.17 -1.71 17.77
N ARG A 251 12.41 -2.08 18.11
CA ARG A 251 12.83 -3.49 18.33
C ARG A 251 13.06 -3.83 19.80
N SER A 252 12.77 -2.93 20.73
CA SER A 252 12.89 -3.22 22.17
C SER A 252 11.84 -4.25 22.59
N ASP A 253 12.08 -4.91 23.74
CA ASP A 253 11.16 -5.92 24.28
C ASP A 253 9.76 -5.35 24.49
N GLY A 254 9.66 -4.07 24.90
CA GLY A 254 8.39 -3.38 25.03
C GLY A 254 7.64 -3.24 23.69
N HIS A 255 8.32 -2.76 22.65
CA HIS A 255 7.73 -2.67 21.32
C HIS A 255 7.36 -4.05 20.77
N ARG A 256 8.26 -5.05 20.91
CA ARG A 256 8.01 -6.42 20.49
C ARG A 256 6.75 -6.99 21.13
N ARG A 257 6.53 -6.74 22.43
CA ARG A 257 5.34 -7.22 23.14
C ARG A 257 4.04 -6.62 22.59
N ILE A 258 3.99 -5.30 22.42
CA ILE A 258 2.79 -4.60 21.92
C ILE A 258 2.50 -4.99 20.47
N ILE A 259 3.52 -5.01 19.62
CA ILE A 259 3.42 -5.42 18.21
C ILE A 259 2.95 -6.88 18.07
N PHE A 260 3.47 -7.77 18.93
CA PHE A 260 3.06 -9.17 18.93
C PHE A 260 1.57 -9.31 19.24
N ASP A 261 1.03 -8.57 20.20
CA ASP A 261 -0.40 -8.60 20.52
C ASP A 261 -1.26 -8.22 19.32
N GLU A 262 -0.95 -7.12 18.64
CA GLU A 262 -1.71 -6.68 17.48
C GLU A 262 -1.69 -7.69 16.34
N PHE A 263 -0.53 -8.28 16.05
CA PHE A 263 -0.42 -9.32 15.02
C PHE A 263 -1.05 -10.63 15.43
N PHE A 264 -0.96 -11.02 16.69
CA PHE A 264 -1.57 -12.25 17.18
C PHE A 264 -3.09 -12.23 16.98
N PHE A 265 -3.77 -11.14 17.33
CA PHE A 265 -5.21 -11.04 17.14
C PHE A 265 -5.62 -10.92 15.67
N LEU A 266 -4.82 -10.27 14.84
CA LEU A 266 -5.03 -10.27 13.40
C LEU A 266 -4.97 -11.69 12.85
N GLU A 267 -3.90 -12.42 13.14
CA GLU A 267 -3.69 -13.79 12.66
C GLU A 267 -4.75 -14.76 13.22
N LEU A 268 -5.12 -14.61 14.49
CA LEU A 268 -6.19 -15.40 15.11
C LEU A 268 -7.53 -15.14 14.40
N GLY A 269 -7.88 -13.89 14.14
CA GLY A 269 -9.09 -13.53 13.41
C GLY A 269 -9.12 -14.13 12.00
N MET A 270 -7.99 -14.11 11.30
CA MET A 270 -7.85 -14.72 9.98
C MET A 270 -7.94 -16.25 10.04
N ALA A 271 -7.29 -16.87 11.02
CA ALA A 271 -7.36 -18.33 11.22
C ALA A 271 -8.79 -18.81 11.54
N LEU A 272 -9.51 -18.06 12.38
CA LEU A 272 -10.92 -18.35 12.68
C LEU A 272 -11.81 -18.24 11.43
N LYS A 273 -11.59 -17.20 10.63
CA LYS A 273 -12.32 -17.01 9.37
C LYS A 273 -12.02 -18.14 8.37
N LYS A 274 -10.75 -18.52 8.23
CA LYS A 274 -10.34 -19.65 7.38
C LYS A 274 -10.95 -20.96 7.84
N ARG A 275 -10.96 -21.21 9.15
CA ARG A 275 -11.64 -22.39 9.73
C ARG A 275 -13.15 -22.36 9.47
N GLY A 276 -13.79 -21.21 9.55
CA GLY A 276 -15.21 -21.04 9.23
C GLY A 276 -15.50 -21.44 7.78
N VAL A 277 -14.70 -21.00 6.82
CA VAL A 277 -14.81 -21.38 5.40
C VAL A 277 -14.60 -22.89 5.20
N ALA A 278 -13.64 -23.49 5.90
CA ALA A 278 -13.38 -24.94 5.81
C ALA A 278 -14.52 -25.81 6.38
N LEU A 279 -15.40 -25.22 7.19
CA LEU A 279 -16.62 -25.89 7.68
C LEU A 279 -17.84 -25.75 6.75
N GLU A 280 -17.76 -24.84 5.75
CA GLU A 280 -18.81 -24.70 4.74
C GLU A 280 -18.78 -25.92 3.82
N THR A 281 -19.96 -26.47 3.51
CA THR A 281 -20.06 -27.54 2.50
C THR A 281 -19.87 -26.91 1.11
N GLY A 282 -18.90 -27.41 0.37
CA GLY A 282 -18.60 -27.03 -1.01
C GLY A 282 -18.94 -28.11 -2.02
N ILE A 283 -18.56 -27.88 -3.25
CA ILE A 283 -18.72 -28.81 -4.36
C ILE A 283 -17.37 -29.51 -4.56
N SER A 284 -17.37 -30.86 -4.52
CA SER A 284 -16.17 -31.64 -4.85
C SER A 284 -16.21 -32.03 -6.32
N PHE A 285 -15.20 -31.62 -7.07
CA PHE A 285 -15.07 -31.87 -8.51
C PHE A 285 -14.14 -33.06 -8.78
N ARG A 286 -14.41 -33.79 -9.86
CA ARG A 286 -13.44 -34.73 -10.41
C ARG A 286 -12.49 -33.98 -11.35
N THR A 287 -11.20 -34.06 -11.09
CA THR A 287 -10.20 -33.31 -11.88
C THR A 287 -9.43 -34.15 -12.89
N GLU A 288 -9.78 -35.44 -13.04
CA GLU A 288 -9.33 -36.28 -14.14
C GLU A 288 -10.19 -35.96 -15.37
N GLY A 289 -9.77 -34.95 -16.15
CA GLY A 289 -10.62 -34.40 -17.18
C GLY A 289 -10.05 -34.52 -18.60
N TYR A 290 -10.97 -34.77 -19.54
CA TYR A 290 -10.70 -34.85 -20.99
C TYR A 290 -10.56 -33.45 -21.62
N LEU A 291 -11.42 -32.48 -21.22
CA LEU A 291 -11.40 -31.12 -21.79
C LEU A 291 -10.11 -30.35 -21.50
N PRO A 292 -9.58 -30.32 -20.26
CA PRO A 292 -8.31 -29.70 -19.98
C PRO A 292 -7.15 -30.31 -20.77
N GLN A 293 -7.11 -31.63 -20.91
CA GLN A 293 -6.07 -32.32 -21.70
C GLN A 293 -6.16 -32.00 -23.19
N ARG A 294 -7.35 -31.91 -23.76
CA ARG A 294 -7.55 -31.48 -25.15
C ARG A 294 -7.08 -30.07 -25.36
N LEU A 295 -7.39 -29.15 -24.43
CA LEU A 295 -6.88 -27.78 -24.53
C LEU A 295 -5.36 -27.77 -24.52
N LEU A 296 -4.72 -28.45 -23.57
CA LEU A 296 -3.25 -28.51 -23.45
C LEU A 296 -2.61 -29.01 -24.77
N ASN A 297 -3.24 -29.97 -25.46
CA ASN A 297 -2.75 -30.49 -26.74
C ASN A 297 -2.96 -29.51 -27.92
N GLN A 298 -3.90 -28.56 -27.82
CA GLN A 298 -4.18 -27.53 -28.81
C GLN A 298 -3.29 -26.30 -28.68
N LEU A 299 -2.77 -26.05 -27.47
CA LEU A 299 -1.92 -24.90 -27.22
C LEU A 299 -0.59 -25.02 -27.97
N SER A 300 -0.16 -23.93 -28.60
CA SER A 300 1.13 -23.85 -29.33
C SER A 300 2.35 -23.76 -28.42
N PHE A 301 2.15 -23.79 -27.08
CA PHE A 301 3.17 -23.69 -26.06
C PHE A 301 2.90 -24.69 -24.92
N LYS A 302 3.92 -25.00 -24.16
CA LYS A 302 3.81 -25.83 -22.95
C LYS A 302 3.68 -24.93 -21.73
N LEU A 303 3.00 -25.42 -20.70
CA LEU A 303 2.95 -24.75 -19.41
C LEU A 303 4.37 -24.67 -18.79
N THR A 304 4.61 -23.60 -18.02
CA THR A 304 5.81 -23.52 -17.18
C THR A 304 5.65 -24.40 -15.95
N ARG A 305 6.75 -24.75 -15.29
CA ARG A 305 6.72 -25.52 -14.04
C ARG A 305 5.90 -24.83 -12.95
N ALA A 306 5.97 -23.49 -12.88
CA ALA A 306 5.19 -22.72 -11.93
C ALA A 306 3.68 -22.79 -12.22
N GLN A 307 3.27 -22.75 -13.51
CA GLN A 307 1.89 -22.92 -13.91
C GLN A 307 1.36 -24.34 -13.61
N GLU A 308 2.17 -25.37 -13.87
CA GLU A 308 1.83 -26.76 -13.53
C GLU A 308 1.66 -26.96 -12.02
N ARG A 309 2.59 -26.40 -11.20
CA ARG A 309 2.52 -26.43 -9.74
C ARG A 309 1.22 -25.79 -9.24
N VAL A 310 0.94 -24.57 -9.69
CA VAL A 310 -0.28 -23.83 -9.28
C VAL A 310 -1.53 -24.56 -9.72
N LEU A 311 -1.56 -25.16 -10.91
CA LEU A 311 -2.68 -25.95 -11.38
C LEU A 311 -2.88 -27.21 -10.53
N ALA A 312 -1.81 -27.86 -10.06
CA ALA A 312 -1.88 -29.01 -9.16
C ALA A 312 -2.46 -28.61 -7.80
N GLU A 313 -2.05 -27.46 -7.22
CA GLU A 313 -2.61 -26.92 -5.99
C GLU A 313 -4.12 -26.61 -6.12
N ILE A 314 -4.55 -26.05 -7.25
CA ILE A 314 -5.96 -25.78 -7.54
C ILE A 314 -6.76 -27.10 -7.68
N ARG A 315 -6.21 -28.11 -8.35
CA ARG A 315 -6.87 -29.40 -8.49
C ARG A 315 -7.10 -30.07 -7.13
N GLU A 316 -6.09 -30.05 -6.28
CA GLU A 316 -6.21 -30.55 -4.92
C GLU A 316 -7.35 -29.86 -4.14
N ASP A 317 -7.51 -28.56 -4.30
CA ASP A 317 -8.61 -27.82 -3.65
C ASP A 317 -9.97 -28.13 -4.27
N LEU A 318 -10.09 -28.25 -5.59
CA LEU A 318 -11.32 -28.58 -6.29
C LEU A 318 -11.87 -29.97 -5.87
N GLU A 319 -11.00 -30.90 -5.47
CA GLU A 319 -11.38 -32.24 -5.03
C GLU A 319 -11.92 -32.30 -3.58
N LYS A 320 -11.63 -31.22 -2.78
CA LYS A 320 -12.05 -31.15 -1.38
C LYS A 320 -13.57 -30.89 -1.24
N PRO A 321 -14.20 -31.34 -0.17
CA PRO A 321 -15.65 -31.15 0.07
C PRO A 321 -15.99 -29.76 0.63
N HIS A 322 -15.07 -28.81 0.61
CA HIS A 322 -15.27 -27.42 1.05
C HIS A 322 -14.85 -26.44 -0.07
N PRO A 323 -15.44 -25.24 -0.11
CA PRO A 323 -15.19 -24.32 -1.22
C PRO A 323 -13.75 -23.82 -1.24
N MET A 324 -13.11 -23.89 -2.40
CA MET A 324 -11.81 -23.26 -2.64
C MET A 324 -11.94 -21.74 -2.55
N ASN A 325 -11.01 -21.09 -1.85
CA ASN A 325 -10.80 -19.65 -1.91
C ASN A 325 -9.30 -19.40 -2.15
N ARG A 326 -8.90 -19.17 -3.39
CA ARG A 326 -7.48 -19.09 -3.76
C ARG A 326 -7.14 -17.82 -4.53
N LEU A 327 -5.99 -17.23 -4.21
CA LEU A 327 -5.39 -16.10 -4.91
C LEU A 327 -4.21 -16.58 -5.77
N ILE A 328 -4.28 -16.36 -7.07
CA ILE A 328 -3.13 -16.52 -7.98
C ILE A 328 -2.44 -15.18 -8.13
N GLN A 329 -1.20 -15.13 -7.72
CA GLN A 329 -0.30 -14.01 -7.97
C GLN A 329 0.70 -14.35 -9.06
N GLY A 330 1.02 -13.38 -9.88
CA GLY A 330 2.05 -13.52 -10.90
C GLY A 330 2.20 -12.24 -11.69
N ASP A 331 3.36 -12.01 -12.21
CA ASP A 331 3.65 -10.82 -13.01
C ASP A 331 2.75 -10.70 -14.24
N VAL A 332 2.70 -9.51 -14.84
CA VAL A 332 1.96 -9.26 -16.08
C VAL A 332 2.50 -10.20 -17.18
N GLY A 333 1.61 -11.03 -17.76
CA GLY A 333 1.98 -12.00 -18.79
C GLY A 333 2.61 -13.29 -18.28
N SER A 334 2.54 -13.62 -16.99
CA SER A 334 2.95 -14.93 -16.44
C SER A 334 2.01 -16.09 -16.83
N GLY A 335 0.89 -15.81 -17.52
CA GLY A 335 -0.06 -16.81 -17.99
C GLY A 335 -1.13 -17.22 -17.00
N LYS A 336 -1.49 -16.36 -16.03
CA LYS A 336 -2.60 -16.59 -15.08
C LYS A 336 -3.90 -16.98 -15.79
N THR A 337 -4.22 -16.36 -16.91
CA THR A 337 -5.45 -16.61 -17.68
C THR A 337 -5.54 -18.05 -18.19
N VAL A 338 -4.42 -18.67 -18.58
CA VAL A 338 -4.41 -20.08 -19.03
C VAL A 338 -4.68 -21.02 -17.86
N VAL A 339 -4.08 -20.76 -16.70
CA VAL A 339 -4.37 -21.55 -15.46
C VAL A 339 -5.84 -21.42 -15.08
N ALA A 340 -6.39 -20.20 -15.11
CA ALA A 340 -7.80 -19.93 -14.85
C ALA A 340 -8.72 -20.65 -15.83
N LEU A 341 -8.38 -20.67 -17.13
CA LEU A 341 -9.15 -21.37 -18.14
C LEU A 341 -9.15 -22.88 -17.93
N LEU A 342 -7.99 -23.49 -17.64
CA LEU A 342 -7.90 -24.90 -17.32
C LEU A 342 -8.76 -25.26 -16.09
N THR A 343 -8.77 -24.37 -15.08
CA THR A 343 -9.64 -24.51 -13.90
C THR A 343 -11.12 -24.49 -14.29
N CYS A 344 -11.53 -23.54 -15.18
CA CYS A 344 -12.91 -23.53 -15.71
C CYS A 344 -13.28 -24.87 -16.38
N LEU A 345 -12.37 -25.44 -17.16
CA LEU A 345 -12.65 -26.69 -17.89
C LEU A 345 -12.84 -27.90 -16.97
N TYR A 346 -12.11 -27.98 -15.85
CA TYR A 346 -12.39 -29.04 -14.84
C TYR A 346 -13.81 -28.94 -14.30
N VAL A 347 -14.27 -27.74 -14.00
CA VAL A 347 -15.60 -27.48 -13.45
C VAL A 347 -16.71 -27.73 -14.50
N VAL A 348 -16.50 -27.25 -15.71
CA VAL A 348 -17.44 -27.41 -16.85
C VAL A 348 -17.62 -28.88 -17.20
N GLU A 349 -16.56 -29.68 -17.20
CA GLU A 349 -16.63 -31.11 -17.49
C GLU A 349 -17.47 -31.88 -16.43
N CYS A 350 -17.51 -31.38 -15.21
CA CYS A 350 -18.37 -31.90 -14.17
C CYS A 350 -19.85 -31.46 -14.27
N GLY A 351 -20.22 -30.74 -15.33
CA GLY A 351 -21.59 -30.25 -15.58
C GLY A 351 -22.00 -29.03 -14.80
N TYR A 352 -21.03 -28.24 -14.34
CA TYR A 352 -21.23 -26.94 -13.69
C TYR A 352 -20.87 -25.78 -14.62
N GLN A 353 -21.31 -24.59 -14.26
CA GLN A 353 -20.98 -23.35 -14.95
C GLN A 353 -19.83 -22.64 -14.26
N ALA A 354 -19.03 -21.90 -15.03
CA ALA A 354 -18.01 -21.02 -14.51
C ALA A 354 -18.29 -19.56 -14.92
N ALA A 355 -17.86 -18.62 -14.07
CA ALA A 355 -17.96 -17.19 -14.33
C ALA A 355 -16.59 -16.52 -14.20
N ILE A 356 -16.22 -15.69 -15.17
CA ILE A 356 -15.02 -14.84 -15.12
C ILE A 356 -15.46 -13.40 -15.07
N MET A 357 -15.04 -12.69 -14.01
CA MET A 357 -15.33 -11.28 -13.82
C MET A 357 -14.07 -10.45 -14.00
N ALA A 358 -14.14 -9.44 -14.88
CA ALA A 358 -13.06 -8.49 -15.13
C ALA A 358 -13.51 -7.05 -14.89
N PRO A 359 -12.60 -6.11 -14.53
CA PRO A 359 -12.97 -4.78 -14.06
C PRO A 359 -13.49 -3.82 -15.14
N THR A 360 -13.20 -4.09 -16.41
CA THR A 360 -13.59 -3.20 -17.53
C THR A 360 -14.16 -4.01 -18.70
N GLU A 361 -15.03 -3.39 -19.49
CA GLU A 361 -15.62 -4.01 -20.68
C GLU A 361 -14.55 -4.43 -21.68
N VAL A 362 -13.58 -3.58 -21.93
CA VAL A 362 -12.46 -3.86 -22.85
C VAL A 362 -11.68 -5.11 -22.46
N LEU A 363 -11.36 -5.27 -21.17
CA LEU A 363 -10.66 -6.46 -20.69
C LEU A 363 -11.55 -7.71 -20.78
N THR A 364 -12.83 -7.53 -20.51
CA THR A 364 -13.83 -8.60 -20.62
C THR A 364 -13.97 -9.10 -22.04
N GLU A 365 -14.04 -8.19 -23.01
CA GLU A 365 -14.09 -8.52 -24.44
C GLU A 365 -12.80 -9.20 -24.93
N GLN A 366 -11.65 -8.71 -24.46
CA GLN A 366 -10.38 -9.35 -24.76
C GLN A 366 -10.33 -10.79 -24.22
N HIS A 367 -10.77 -11.00 -22.99
CA HIS A 367 -10.91 -12.37 -22.45
C HIS A 367 -11.86 -13.19 -23.29
N PHE A 368 -13.02 -12.66 -23.65
CA PHE A 368 -13.99 -13.36 -24.47
C PHE A 368 -13.40 -13.80 -25.82
N LEU A 369 -12.79 -12.87 -26.56
CA LEU A 369 -12.19 -13.17 -27.87
C LEU A 369 -11.08 -14.22 -27.79
N ASN A 370 -10.19 -14.09 -26.80
CA ASN A 370 -9.09 -15.03 -26.64
C ASN A 370 -9.57 -16.42 -26.21
N LEU A 371 -10.49 -16.49 -25.25
CA LEU A 371 -10.98 -17.74 -24.70
C LEU A 371 -11.92 -18.45 -25.67
N HIS A 372 -12.75 -17.71 -26.40
CA HIS A 372 -13.66 -18.28 -27.42
C HIS A 372 -12.89 -19.09 -28.45
N GLN A 373 -11.76 -18.55 -28.97
CA GLN A 373 -10.93 -19.25 -29.97
C GLN A 373 -10.42 -20.61 -29.48
N TRP A 374 -10.13 -20.73 -28.18
CA TRP A 374 -9.64 -21.98 -27.60
C TRP A 374 -10.77 -22.95 -27.21
N LEU A 375 -11.94 -22.40 -26.83
CA LEU A 375 -13.06 -23.18 -26.27
C LEU A 375 -14.06 -23.66 -27.34
N ASP A 376 -14.21 -22.91 -28.44
CA ASP A 376 -15.14 -23.27 -29.50
C ASP A 376 -14.82 -24.66 -30.10
N PRO A 377 -13.54 -25.04 -30.42
CA PRO A 377 -13.20 -26.39 -30.86
C PRO A 377 -13.45 -27.50 -29.85
N LEU A 378 -13.61 -27.13 -28.57
CA LEU A 378 -13.92 -28.06 -27.47
C LEU A 378 -15.43 -28.23 -27.26
N GLY A 379 -16.26 -27.45 -27.95
CA GLY A 379 -17.71 -27.45 -27.82
C GLY A 379 -18.23 -26.75 -26.53
N VAL A 380 -17.38 -25.94 -25.87
CA VAL A 380 -17.75 -25.17 -24.69
C VAL A 380 -18.33 -23.83 -25.11
N LYS A 381 -19.59 -23.57 -24.76
CA LYS A 381 -20.28 -22.33 -25.10
C LYS A 381 -19.92 -21.22 -24.10
N VAL A 382 -19.41 -20.13 -24.65
CA VAL A 382 -19.00 -18.93 -23.91
C VAL A 382 -19.96 -17.80 -24.21
N ALA A 383 -20.31 -17.01 -23.19
CA ALA A 383 -21.12 -15.81 -23.36
C ALA A 383 -20.42 -14.59 -22.74
N LEU A 384 -20.60 -13.43 -23.40
CA LEU A 384 -20.16 -12.14 -22.95
C LEU A 384 -21.32 -11.38 -22.33
N LEU A 385 -21.14 -10.91 -21.07
CA LEU A 385 -22.13 -10.13 -20.33
C LEU A 385 -21.56 -8.81 -19.86
N THR A 386 -21.85 -7.75 -20.60
CA THR A 386 -21.42 -6.38 -20.33
C THR A 386 -22.62 -5.43 -20.25
N SER A 387 -22.41 -4.17 -19.90
CA SER A 387 -23.47 -3.15 -19.91
C SER A 387 -23.91 -2.76 -21.34
N SER A 388 -23.10 -3.08 -22.33
CA SER A 388 -23.42 -2.84 -23.76
C SER A 388 -24.52 -3.75 -24.31
N VAL A 389 -24.70 -4.97 -23.76
CA VAL A 389 -25.78 -5.89 -24.12
C VAL A 389 -27.12 -5.36 -23.58
N LYS A 390 -28.09 -5.08 -24.43
CA LYS A 390 -29.36 -4.40 -24.07
C LYS A 390 -30.59 -5.12 -24.60
N GLY A 391 -31.75 -4.80 -23.99
CA GLY A 391 -33.06 -5.22 -24.47
C GLY A 391 -33.27 -6.74 -24.53
N SER A 392 -33.86 -7.23 -25.61
CA SER A 392 -34.24 -8.63 -25.81
C SER A 392 -33.02 -9.58 -25.85
N GLU A 393 -31.89 -9.10 -26.35
CA GLU A 393 -30.64 -9.89 -26.40
C GLU A 393 -30.13 -10.21 -24.99
N ARG A 394 -30.25 -9.24 -24.08
CA ARG A 394 -29.88 -9.43 -22.67
C ARG A 394 -30.79 -10.43 -21.96
N GLU A 395 -32.10 -10.35 -22.24
CA GLU A 395 -33.07 -11.29 -21.67
C GLU A 395 -32.87 -12.71 -22.20
N ASP A 396 -32.63 -12.87 -23.51
CA ASP A 396 -32.28 -14.18 -24.10
C ASP A 396 -31.00 -14.76 -23.45
N LEU A 397 -29.99 -13.92 -23.27
CA LEU A 397 -28.75 -14.35 -22.61
C LEU A 397 -28.99 -14.79 -21.18
N TYR A 398 -29.81 -14.09 -20.40
CA TYR A 398 -30.17 -14.48 -19.03
C TYR A 398 -30.88 -15.85 -19.03
N GLN A 399 -31.80 -16.09 -19.95
CA GLN A 399 -32.49 -17.37 -20.06
C GLN A 399 -31.52 -18.51 -20.40
N ARG A 400 -30.60 -18.30 -21.33
CA ARG A 400 -29.57 -19.28 -21.70
C ARG A 400 -28.62 -19.61 -20.56
N ILE A 401 -28.24 -18.59 -19.73
CA ILE A 401 -27.46 -18.81 -18.51
C ILE A 401 -28.25 -19.66 -17.52
N ARG A 402 -29.51 -19.29 -17.27
CA ARG A 402 -30.41 -19.97 -16.34
C ARG A 402 -30.70 -21.43 -16.73
N ASN A 403 -30.80 -21.69 -18.03
CA ASN A 403 -31.02 -23.04 -18.55
C ASN A 403 -29.76 -23.91 -18.54
N GLY A 404 -28.56 -23.33 -18.36
CA GLY A 404 -27.29 -24.03 -18.45
C GLY A 404 -26.78 -24.23 -19.90
N ASP A 405 -27.38 -23.53 -20.87
CA ASP A 405 -26.96 -23.58 -22.27
C ASP A 405 -25.60 -22.93 -22.48
N VAL A 406 -25.16 -22.07 -21.57
CA VAL A 406 -23.84 -21.40 -21.52
C VAL A 406 -23.07 -21.98 -20.36
N GLN A 407 -21.87 -22.50 -20.64
CA GLN A 407 -20.99 -23.10 -19.63
C GLN A 407 -20.03 -22.11 -19.02
N LEU A 408 -19.60 -21.09 -19.78
CA LEU A 408 -18.70 -20.05 -19.29
C LEU A 408 -19.28 -18.65 -19.56
N VAL A 409 -19.48 -17.87 -18.50
CA VAL A 409 -19.91 -16.47 -18.59
C VAL A 409 -18.73 -15.56 -18.30
N ILE A 410 -18.40 -14.67 -19.22
CA ILE A 410 -17.35 -13.66 -19.05
C ILE A 410 -18.03 -12.28 -19.00
N GLY A 411 -17.79 -11.51 -17.94
CA GLY A 411 -18.46 -10.21 -17.84
C GLY A 411 -17.79 -9.27 -16.83
N THR A 412 -18.38 -8.08 -16.74
CA THR A 412 -18.03 -7.09 -15.71
C THR A 412 -18.85 -7.34 -14.44
N HIS A 413 -19.02 -6.32 -13.61
CA HIS A 413 -19.97 -6.37 -12.47
C HIS A 413 -21.41 -6.74 -12.87
N ALA A 414 -21.74 -6.75 -14.16
CA ALA A 414 -23.04 -7.23 -14.65
C ALA A 414 -23.31 -8.70 -14.26
N VAL A 415 -22.28 -9.54 -14.11
CA VAL A 415 -22.39 -10.95 -13.71
C VAL A 415 -22.97 -11.13 -12.31
N ILE A 416 -22.73 -10.17 -11.40
CA ILE A 416 -23.21 -10.23 -10.01
C ILE A 416 -24.59 -9.60 -9.80
N GLN A 417 -25.19 -9.00 -10.84
CA GLN A 417 -26.54 -8.40 -10.74
C GLN A 417 -27.60 -9.47 -10.39
N GLU A 418 -28.60 -9.09 -9.60
CA GLU A 418 -29.64 -10.03 -9.11
C GLU A 418 -30.35 -10.77 -10.24
N ALA A 419 -30.59 -10.10 -11.36
CA ALA A 419 -31.27 -10.68 -12.54
C ALA A 419 -30.49 -11.83 -13.21
N VAL A 420 -29.19 -12.00 -12.94
CA VAL A 420 -28.39 -13.09 -13.48
C VAL A 420 -28.52 -14.32 -12.57
N GLU A 421 -29.20 -15.35 -13.03
CA GLU A 421 -29.34 -16.62 -12.33
C GLU A 421 -28.57 -17.71 -13.07
N PHE A 422 -27.69 -18.42 -12.38
CA PHE A 422 -26.98 -19.57 -12.93
C PHE A 422 -27.77 -20.85 -12.63
N ASN A 423 -27.72 -21.81 -13.56
CA ASN A 423 -28.29 -23.14 -13.30
C ASN A 423 -27.48 -23.86 -12.20
N ARG A 424 -26.16 -23.93 -12.37
CA ARG A 424 -25.22 -24.58 -11.44
C ARG A 424 -23.87 -23.89 -11.47
N LEU A 425 -23.73 -22.75 -10.80
CA LEU A 425 -22.43 -22.07 -10.69
C LEU A 425 -21.51 -22.87 -9.77
N GLY A 426 -20.40 -23.38 -10.32
CA GLY A 426 -19.39 -24.13 -9.58
C GLY A 426 -18.10 -23.36 -9.35
N LEU A 427 -17.76 -22.37 -10.20
CA LEU A 427 -16.53 -21.59 -10.09
C LEU A 427 -16.75 -20.13 -10.45
N ALA A 428 -16.25 -19.25 -9.63
CA ALA A 428 -16.18 -17.81 -9.88
C ALA A 428 -14.72 -17.34 -9.92
N ILE A 429 -14.30 -16.76 -11.03
CA ILE A 429 -12.97 -16.21 -11.22
C ILE A 429 -13.06 -14.69 -11.22
N ILE A 430 -12.20 -14.02 -10.44
CA ILE A 430 -12.13 -12.56 -10.35
C ILE A 430 -10.75 -12.11 -10.80
N ASP A 431 -10.69 -11.37 -11.90
CA ASP A 431 -9.44 -10.80 -12.38
C ASP A 431 -9.22 -9.38 -11.85
N GLU A 432 -7.96 -9.02 -11.54
CA GLU A 432 -7.56 -7.72 -11.01
C GLU A 432 -8.30 -7.31 -9.72
N GLN A 433 -8.17 -8.15 -8.69
CA GLN A 433 -8.90 -8.03 -7.41
C GLN A 433 -8.84 -6.63 -6.78
N HIS A 434 -7.75 -5.88 -6.96
CA HIS A 434 -7.60 -4.55 -6.35
C HIS A 434 -8.69 -3.55 -6.78
N LYS A 435 -9.45 -3.85 -7.83
CA LYS A 435 -10.62 -3.07 -8.32
C LYS A 435 -11.96 -3.60 -7.81
N PHE A 436 -11.97 -4.76 -7.11
CA PHE A 436 -13.18 -5.39 -6.57
C PHE A 436 -13.05 -5.61 -5.06
N GLY A 437 -14.08 -5.23 -4.30
CA GLY A 437 -14.09 -5.38 -2.85
C GLY A 437 -14.54 -6.77 -2.37
N VAL A 438 -14.45 -7.00 -1.07
CA VAL A 438 -14.93 -8.22 -0.38
C VAL A 438 -16.42 -8.47 -0.63
N VAL A 439 -17.20 -7.39 -0.81
CA VAL A 439 -18.65 -7.44 -1.05
C VAL A 439 -18.99 -8.19 -2.35
N GLN A 440 -18.25 -7.93 -3.44
CA GLN A 440 -18.49 -8.58 -4.73
C GLN A 440 -18.24 -10.10 -4.68
N ARG A 441 -17.21 -10.53 -3.92
CA ARG A 441 -16.96 -11.97 -3.68
C ARG A 441 -18.14 -12.61 -2.95
N GLY A 442 -18.66 -11.93 -1.92
CA GLY A 442 -19.83 -12.40 -1.17
C GLY A 442 -21.09 -12.53 -2.02
N LEU A 443 -21.28 -11.62 -3.00
CA LEU A 443 -22.43 -11.70 -3.94
C LEU A 443 -22.30 -12.87 -4.91
N LEU A 444 -21.09 -13.17 -5.41
CA LEU A 444 -20.86 -14.34 -6.27
C LEU A 444 -21.11 -15.66 -5.52
N LYS A 445 -20.67 -15.76 -4.27
CA LYS A 445 -20.95 -16.93 -3.43
C LYS A 445 -22.45 -17.22 -3.27
N LYS A 446 -23.28 -16.19 -3.21
CA LYS A 446 -24.75 -16.33 -3.09
C LYS A 446 -25.44 -16.82 -4.36
N LYS A 447 -24.77 -16.77 -5.53
CA LYS A 447 -25.35 -17.17 -6.82
C LYS A 447 -25.24 -18.66 -7.14
N GLY A 448 -24.57 -19.43 -6.29
CA GLY A 448 -24.44 -20.89 -6.39
C GLY A 448 -24.50 -21.54 -5.02
N GLY A 449 -24.43 -22.85 -4.94
CA GLY A 449 -24.33 -23.61 -3.69
C GLY A 449 -22.88 -23.58 -3.15
N ASN A 450 -22.38 -22.43 -2.70
CA ASN A 450 -20.98 -22.19 -2.32
C ASN A 450 -19.98 -22.55 -3.43
N PRO A 451 -19.98 -21.82 -4.56
CA PRO A 451 -19.03 -22.05 -5.63
C PRO A 451 -17.58 -21.75 -5.17
N ASP A 452 -16.65 -22.42 -5.79
CA ASP A 452 -15.22 -22.13 -5.65
C ASP A 452 -14.90 -20.73 -6.15
N VAL A 453 -13.96 -20.06 -5.48
CA VAL A 453 -13.54 -18.70 -5.83
C VAL A 453 -12.04 -18.67 -6.11
N LEU A 454 -11.71 -18.28 -7.33
CA LEU A 454 -10.34 -18.06 -7.77
C LEU A 454 -10.13 -16.59 -8.06
N VAL A 455 -9.19 -15.98 -7.38
CA VAL A 455 -8.86 -14.57 -7.54
C VAL A 455 -7.51 -14.45 -8.25
N MET A 456 -7.39 -13.52 -9.18
CA MET A 456 -6.14 -13.25 -9.88
C MET A 456 -5.70 -11.80 -9.67
N THR A 457 -4.40 -11.59 -9.57
CA THR A 457 -3.81 -10.25 -9.58
C THR A 457 -2.52 -10.22 -10.38
N ALA A 458 -2.36 -9.15 -11.16
CA ALA A 458 -1.11 -8.87 -11.87
C ALA A 458 -0.18 -7.94 -11.07
N THR A 459 -0.64 -7.41 -9.93
CA THR A 459 0.23 -6.70 -8.98
C THR A 459 0.91 -7.73 -8.09
N PRO A 460 2.23 -7.92 -8.21
CA PRO A 460 2.96 -8.71 -7.25
C PRO A 460 2.87 -8.02 -5.87
N ILE A 461 2.46 -8.77 -4.87
CA ILE A 461 2.44 -8.34 -3.47
C ILE A 461 3.42 -9.26 -2.75
N PRO A 462 4.31 -8.77 -1.89
CA PRO A 462 5.19 -9.63 -1.11
C PRO A 462 4.41 -10.77 -0.45
N ARG A 463 4.93 -12.01 -0.53
CA ARG A 463 4.19 -13.21 -0.12
C ARG A 463 3.69 -13.15 1.32
N THR A 464 4.54 -12.69 2.23
CA THR A 464 4.20 -12.53 3.65
C THR A 464 3.03 -11.57 3.83
N LEU A 465 3.05 -10.48 3.09
CA LEU A 465 2.03 -9.46 3.11
C LEU A 465 0.72 -9.94 2.47
N ALA A 466 0.79 -10.70 1.38
CA ALA A 466 -0.39 -11.30 0.75
C ALA A 466 -1.10 -12.27 1.72
N MET A 467 -0.34 -13.08 2.46
CA MET A 467 -0.90 -13.98 3.48
C MET A 467 -1.56 -13.23 4.63
N THR A 468 -1.03 -12.07 5.00
CA THR A 468 -1.57 -11.23 6.08
C THR A 468 -2.85 -10.50 5.66
N ILE A 469 -2.92 -10.00 4.42
CA ILE A 469 -4.05 -9.19 3.94
C ILE A 469 -5.20 -10.04 3.44
N TYR A 470 -4.86 -11.11 2.75
CA TYR A 470 -5.83 -12.05 2.17
C TYR A 470 -5.84 -13.37 2.93
N GLY A 471 -5.73 -13.31 4.26
CA GLY A 471 -5.67 -14.50 5.11
C GLY A 471 -6.87 -15.46 5.00
N ASP A 472 -7.94 -15.00 4.34
CA ASP A 472 -9.07 -15.84 3.92
C ASP A 472 -8.85 -16.57 2.58
N LEU A 473 -7.74 -16.29 1.88
CA LEU A 473 -7.37 -16.91 0.62
C LEU A 473 -6.10 -17.74 0.75
N ASP A 474 -6.05 -18.90 0.14
CA ASP A 474 -4.80 -19.62 -0.11
C ASP A 474 -4.06 -18.95 -1.25
N VAL A 475 -2.74 -18.80 -1.13
CA VAL A 475 -1.94 -18.03 -2.08
C VAL A 475 -1.06 -18.95 -2.92
N SER A 476 -1.23 -18.85 -4.24
CA SER A 476 -0.37 -19.50 -5.25
C SER A 476 0.39 -18.48 -6.07
N ILE A 477 1.66 -18.71 -6.32
CA ILE A 477 2.54 -17.78 -7.03
C ILE A 477 3.03 -18.40 -8.33
N ILE A 478 2.83 -17.67 -9.44
CA ILE A 478 3.46 -17.98 -10.73
C ILE A 478 4.69 -17.07 -10.85
N ASP A 479 5.83 -17.63 -10.47
CA ASP A 479 7.14 -16.97 -10.41
C ASP A 479 8.01 -17.18 -11.66
N GLU A 480 7.46 -17.81 -12.67
CA GLU A 480 8.11 -18.04 -13.97
C GLU A 480 7.37 -17.33 -15.10
N MET A 481 8.14 -16.76 -16.04
CA MET A 481 7.59 -16.23 -17.28
C MET A 481 7.54 -17.30 -18.37
N PRO A 482 6.51 -17.28 -19.24
CA PRO A 482 6.46 -18.17 -20.38
C PRO A 482 7.68 -18.02 -21.28
N PRO A 483 8.18 -19.13 -21.89
CA PRO A 483 9.32 -19.08 -22.79
C PRO A 483 9.04 -18.20 -24.01
N GLY A 484 10.06 -17.49 -24.49
CA GLY A 484 9.96 -16.60 -25.67
C GLY A 484 9.62 -15.14 -25.35
N ARG A 485 9.32 -14.79 -24.10
CA ARG A 485 9.16 -13.38 -23.71
C ARG A 485 10.54 -12.72 -23.54
N MET A 486 10.74 -11.62 -24.27
CA MET A 486 11.99 -10.86 -24.16
C MET A 486 11.91 -9.88 -22.97
N PRO A 487 12.97 -9.74 -22.15
CA PRO A 487 13.02 -8.76 -21.08
C PRO A 487 12.92 -7.35 -21.66
N VAL A 488 12.19 -6.48 -20.97
CA VAL A 488 12.05 -5.06 -21.34
C VAL A 488 13.24 -4.29 -20.77
N GLU A 489 14.04 -3.68 -21.63
CA GLU A 489 15.14 -2.81 -21.23
C GLU A 489 14.56 -1.52 -20.64
N THR A 490 14.82 -1.24 -19.35
CA THR A 490 14.37 -0.02 -18.67
C THR A 490 15.53 0.93 -18.48
N LYS A 491 15.35 2.22 -18.89
CA LYS A 491 16.35 3.28 -18.71
C LYS A 491 15.74 4.57 -18.19
N VAL A 492 16.41 5.20 -17.24
CA VAL A 492 16.05 6.53 -16.73
C VAL A 492 16.84 7.60 -17.45
N PHE A 493 16.16 8.61 -17.96
CA PHE A 493 16.75 9.78 -18.59
C PHE A 493 16.32 11.06 -17.89
N PRO A 494 17.21 12.07 -17.82
CA PRO A 494 16.81 13.41 -17.36
C PRO A 494 15.94 14.08 -18.41
N GLU A 495 15.07 14.98 -17.99
CA GLU A 495 14.18 15.76 -18.89
C GLU A 495 14.95 16.48 -20.01
N SER A 496 16.18 16.92 -19.75
CA SER A 496 17.05 17.52 -20.78
C SER A 496 17.39 16.61 -21.94
N ALA A 497 17.25 15.30 -21.78
CA ALA A 497 17.48 14.29 -22.83
C ALA A 497 16.23 13.95 -23.67
N ARG A 498 15.11 14.66 -23.49
CA ARG A 498 13.80 14.39 -24.14
C ARG A 498 13.94 14.26 -25.67
N ALA A 499 14.69 15.13 -26.32
CA ALA A 499 14.93 15.06 -27.77
C ALA A 499 15.63 13.74 -28.21
N LYS A 500 16.54 13.21 -27.38
CA LYS A 500 17.17 11.90 -27.62
C LYS A 500 16.17 10.78 -27.45
N VAL A 501 15.32 10.86 -26.44
CA VAL A 501 14.27 9.86 -26.18
C VAL A 501 13.27 9.79 -27.33
N TYR A 502 12.81 10.93 -27.81
CA TYR A 502 11.86 10.96 -28.93
C TYR A 502 12.48 10.43 -30.23
N ARG A 503 13.78 10.61 -30.48
CA ARG A 503 14.47 9.94 -31.58
C ARG A 503 14.43 8.41 -31.48
N ILE A 504 14.57 7.86 -30.26
CA ILE A 504 14.45 6.41 -30.05
C ILE A 504 13.02 5.92 -30.39
N VAL A 505 12.00 6.70 -30.01
CA VAL A 505 10.60 6.39 -30.36
C VAL A 505 10.42 6.42 -31.88
N GLU A 506 10.91 7.47 -32.53
CA GLU A 506 10.87 7.62 -33.99
C GLU A 506 11.52 6.44 -34.73
N GLU A 507 12.70 6.02 -34.29
CA GLU A 507 13.41 4.87 -34.83
C GLU A 507 12.59 3.57 -34.76
N GLU A 508 11.91 3.34 -33.61
CA GLU A 508 11.07 2.17 -33.44
C GLU A 508 9.82 2.24 -34.33
N VAL A 509 9.19 3.40 -34.44
CA VAL A 509 8.01 3.59 -35.26
C VAL A 509 8.34 3.48 -36.75
N ARG A 510 9.49 3.99 -37.20
CA ARG A 510 9.98 3.83 -38.58
C ARG A 510 10.26 2.36 -38.96
N LYS A 511 10.52 1.50 -37.99
CA LYS A 511 10.63 0.04 -38.18
C LYS A 511 9.26 -0.66 -38.25
N GLY A 512 8.16 0.09 -38.30
CA GLY A 512 6.79 -0.45 -38.35
C GLY A 512 6.25 -0.87 -36.98
N ARG A 513 6.88 -0.45 -35.89
CA ARG A 513 6.45 -0.74 -34.52
C ARG A 513 5.58 0.37 -33.93
N GLN A 514 5.06 0.16 -32.76
CA GLN A 514 4.21 1.14 -32.07
C GLN A 514 4.81 1.56 -30.73
N ALA A 515 4.40 2.74 -30.26
CA ALA A 515 4.91 3.31 -29.03
C ALA A 515 3.79 3.89 -28.15
N PHE A 516 4.01 3.81 -26.83
CA PHE A 516 3.22 4.52 -25.81
C PHE A 516 3.99 5.73 -25.30
N VAL A 517 3.29 6.84 -25.05
CA VAL A 517 3.79 8.00 -24.30
C VAL A 517 2.81 8.28 -23.17
N VAL A 518 3.24 8.08 -21.93
CA VAL A 518 2.36 8.12 -20.75
C VAL A 518 2.65 9.33 -19.91
N TYR A 519 1.60 10.07 -19.51
CA TYR A 519 1.66 11.23 -18.62
C TYR A 519 0.98 10.94 -17.29
N PRO A 520 1.50 11.46 -16.16
CA PRO A 520 0.84 11.33 -14.86
C PRO A 520 -0.44 12.17 -14.80
N LEU A 521 -1.43 11.70 -14.03
CA LEU A 521 -2.57 12.51 -13.56
C LEU A 521 -2.23 13.00 -12.13
N VAL A 522 -2.46 14.28 -11.85
CA VAL A 522 -2.38 14.84 -10.50
C VAL A 522 -3.80 15.09 -9.98
N GLU A 523 -4.16 14.43 -8.89
CA GLU A 523 -5.54 14.44 -8.34
C GLU A 523 -6.06 15.83 -8.00
N GLU A 524 -5.18 16.77 -7.62
CA GLU A 524 -5.59 18.14 -7.24
C GLU A 524 -5.87 19.07 -8.44
N SER A 525 -5.49 18.69 -9.67
CA SER A 525 -5.63 19.54 -10.87
C SER A 525 -6.03 18.78 -12.14
N GLU A 526 -6.87 17.77 -12.05
CA GLU A 526 -7.33 16.94 -13.19
C GLU A 526 -7.74 17.73 -14.47
N LYS A 527 -8.24 18.98 -14.32
CA LYS A 527 -8.56 19.82 -15.47
C LYS A 527 -7.33 20.42 -16.16
N LEU A 528 -6.28 20.69 -15.39
CA LEU A 528 -4.99 21.21 -15.89
C LEU A 528 -4.21 20.10 -16.59
N ASP A 529 -4.12 18.93 -15.99
CA ASP A 529 -3.37 17.80 -16.51
C ASP A 529 -3.96 17.25 -17.82
N LEU A 530 -5.30 17.27 -17.94
CA LEU A 530 -5.96 16.90 -19.19
C LEU A 530 -5.65 17.89 -20.32
N ARG A 531 -5.61 19.20 -20.01
CA ARG A 531 -5.17 20.22 -20.97
C ARG A 531 -3.72 20.01 -21.37
N ASP A 532 -2.86 19.61 -20.44
CA ASP A 532 -1.43 19.40 -20.70
C ASP A 532 -1.21 18.13 -21.52
N ALA A 533 -1.91 17.02 -21.24
CA ALA A 533 -1.87 15.81 -22.09
C ALA A 533 -2.38 16.09 -23.50
N THR A 534 -3.46 16.86 -23.66
CA THR A 534 -4.02 17.24 -24.96
C THR A 534 -3.08 18.15 -25.74
N ARG A 535 -2.53 19.18 -25.08
CA ARG A 535 -1.52 20.07 -25.69
C ARG A 535 -0.29 19.32 -26.13
N MET A 536 0.16 18.39 -25.28
CA MET A 536 1.33 17.58 -25.60
C MET A 536 1.08 16.64 -26.76
N ALA A 537 -0.08 15.98 -26.83
CA ALA A 537 -0.45 15.16 -28.00
C ALA A 537 -0.46 16.01 -29.29
N GLN A 538 -0.98 17.23 -29.23
CA GLN A 538 -0.97 18.16 -30.37
C GLN A 538 0.46 18.63 -30.71
N HIS A 539 1.31 18.92 -29.73
CA HIS A 539 2.71 19.27 -29.94
C HIS A 539 3.47 18.10 -30.55
N LEU A 540 3.31 16.90 -30.01
CA LEU A 540 3.93 15.68 -30.58
C LEU A 540 3.50 15.46 -32.03
N GLN A 541 2.21 15.63 -32.35
CA GLN A 541 1.69 15.45 -33.71
C GLN A 541 2.24 16.49 -34.68
N LYS A 542 2.33 17.77 -34.27
CA LYS A 542 2.67 18.87 -35.19
C LYS A 542 4.18 19.12 -35.32
N GLU A 543 4.91 18.99 -34.22
CA GLU A 543 6.30 19.47 -34.12
C GLU A 543 7.32 18.34 -33.98
N VAL A 544 6.95 17.21 -33.34
CA VAL A 544 7.90 16.15 -33.02
C VAL A 544 7.75 14.96 -34.00
N PHE A 545 6.53 14.53 -34.26
CA PHE A 545 6.22 13.36 -35.08
C PHE A 545 5.18 13.67 -36.17
N PRO A 546 5.44 14.62 -37.06
CA PRO A 546 4.45 15.04 -38.08
C PRO A 546 4.06 13.92 -39.03
N ASP A 547 4.94 12.94 -39.30
CA ASP A 547 4.75 11.84 -40.25
C ASP A 547 3.95 10.67 -39.68
N PHE A 548 3.67 10.64 -38.34
CA PHE A 548 3.01 9.53 -37.68
C PHE A 548 1.65 9.93 -37.14
N ARG A 549 0.70 9.01 -37.15
CA ARG A 549 -0.61 9.24 -36.55
C ARG A 549 -0.57 9.02 -35.05
N ILE A 550 -0.94 10.03 -34.28
CA ILE A 550 -0.97 10.02 -32.82
C ILE A 550 -2.42 9.89 -32.34
N GLY A 551 -2.67 8.93 -31.46
CA GLY A 551 -3.92 8.83 -30.70
C GLY A 551 -3.76 9.41 -29.30
N LEU A 552 -4.84 9.97 -28.74
CA LEU A 552 -4.91 10.43 -27.35
C LEU A 552 -5.95 9.62 -26.57
N LEU A 553 -5.56 9.08 -25.41
CA LEU A 553 -6.43 8.30 -24.55
C LEU A 553 -6.39 8.85 -23.10
N HIS A 554 -7.56 9.21 -22.55
CA HIS A 554 -7.64 9.71 -21.18
C HIS A 554 -8.92 9.29 -20.45
N GLY A 555 -8.93 9.40 -19.10
CA GLY A 555 -9.99 8.88 -18.24
C GLY A 555 -11.40 9.41 -18.54
N ARG A 556 -11.52 10.67 -19.00
CA ARG A 556 -12.82 11.35 -19.21
C ARG A 556 -13.47 11.07 -20.57
N MET A 557 -12.81 10.34 -21.45
CA MET A 557 -13.43 9.93 -22.72
C MET A 557 -14.55 8.93 -22.45
N LYS A 558 -15.58 8.96 -23.28
CA LYS A 558 -16.63 7.94 -23.25
C LYS A 558 -16.05 6.57 -23.59
N SER A 559 -16.71 5.51 -23.13
CA SER A 559 -16.25 4.13 -23.34
C SER A 559 -16.04 3.84 -24.82
N ASP A 560 -17.05 4.18 -25.64
CA ASP A 560 -17.03 3.94 -27.09
C ASP A 560 -15.88 4.67 -27.81
N GLU A 561 -15.54 5.89 -27.37
CA GLU A 561 -14.43 6.67 -27.91
C GLU A 561 -13.06 6.02 -27.54
N LYS A 562 -12.94 5.54 -26.30
CA LYS A 562 -11.75 4.83 -25.84
C LYS A 562 -11.53 3.55 -26.64
N GLU A 563 -12.60 2.81 -26.85
CA GLU A 563 -12.59 1.57 -27.64
C GLU A 563 -12.17 1.81 -29.08
N ALA A 564 -12.76 2.81 -29.74
CA ALA A 564 -12.42 3.15 -31.12
C ALA A 564 -10.93 3.47 -31.29
N ILE A 565 -10.37 4.31 -30.39
CA ILE A 565 -8.93 4.65 -30.44
C ILE A 565 -8.05 3.43 -30.17
N MET A 566 -8.43 2.59 -29.22
CA MET A 566 -7.67 1.39 -28.91
C MET A 566 -7.70 0.36 -30.04
N MET A 567 -8.83 0.22 -30.74
CA MET A 567 -8.93 -0.63 -31.92
C MET A 567 -8.05 -0.08 -33.05
N GLU A 568 -8.10 1.23 -33.33
CA GLU A 568 -7.21 1.83 -34.34
C GLU A 568 -5.72 1.67 -33.99
N PHE A 569 -5.38 1.71 -32.70
CA PHE A 569 -4.02 1.43 -32.26
C PHE A 569 -3.67 -0.03 -32.37
N LYS A 570 -4.54 -0.96 -32.01
CA LYS A 570 -4.34 -2.41 -32.17
C LYS A 570 -4.16 -2.82 -33.63
N GLU A 571 -4.90 -2.21 -34.57
CA GLU A 571 -4.80 -2.45 -36.00
C GLU A 571 -3.60 -1.74 -36.66
N GLY A 572 -2.82 -0.97 -35.89
CA GLY A 572 -1.64 -0.26 -36.40
C GLY A 572 -1.94 1.02 -37.17
N ARG A 573 -3.22 1.47 -37.20
CA ARG A 573 -3.59 2.75 -37.82
C ARG A 573 -3.07 3.95 -37.08
N ILE A 574 -2.92 3.83 -35.75
CA ILE A 574 -2.22 4.75 -34.88
C ILE A 574 -0.86 4.17 -34.53
N GLN A 575 0.22 4.92 -34.69
CA GLN A 575 1.58 4.47 -34.43
C GLN A 575 2.05 4.86 -33.02
N ILE A 576 1.60 5.99 -32.51
CA ILE A 576 1.97 6.48 -31.18
C ILE A 576 0.70 6.75 -30.38
N LEU A 577 0.56 6.13 -29.23
CA LEU A 577 -0.56 6.39 -28.32
C LEU A 577 -0.09 7.22 -27.12
N VAL A 578 -0.58 8.46 -27.06
CA VAL A 578 -0.42 9.32 -25.89
C VAL A 578 -1.54 9.01 -24.91
N ALA A 579 -1.20 8.73 -23.66
CA ALA A 579 -2.20 8.40 -22.67
C ALA A 579 -1.87 8.88 -21.28
N THR A 580 -2.90 9.01 -20.46
CA THR A 580 -2.78 9.14 -19.01
C THR A 580 -2.75 7.75 -18.36
N THR A 581 -2.80 7.66 -17.03
CA THR A 581 -2.75 6.40 -16.27
C THR A 581 -3.80 5.34 -16.66
N VAL A 582 -4.76 5.67 -17.51
CA VAL A 582 -5.82 4.75 -17.99
C VAL A 582 -5.28 3.50 -18.71
N ILE A 583 -4.03 3.52 -19.18
CA ILE A 583 -3.39 2.34 -19.82
C ILE A 583 -3.07 1.22 -18.80
N GLU A 584 -3.17 1.45 -17.52
CA GLU A 584 -2.97 0.40 -16.50
C GLU A 584 -3.88 -0.81 -16.74
N VAL A 585 -4.98 -0.65 -17.51
CA VAL A 585 -5.98 -1.69 -17.75
C VAL A 585 -5.91 -2.29 -19.15
N GLY A 586 -5.39 -3.47 -19.25
CA GLY A 586 -5.91 -4.64 -19.94
C GLY A 586 -5.63 -4.87 -21.41
N ILE A 587 -5.15 -3.95 -22.27
CA ILE A 587 -5.04 -4.25 -23.71
C ILE A 587 -3.64 -4.75 -24.08
N ASP A 588 -3.63 -5.87 -24.80
CA ASP A 588 -2.42 -6.49 -25.33
C ASP A 588 -2.13 -5.96 -26.74
N ILE A 589 -1.00 -5.27 -26.91
CA ILE A 589 -0.52 -4.75 -28.18
C ILE A 589 0.86 -5.37 -28.49
N PRO A 590 0.92 -6.50 -29.16
CA PRO A 590 2.18 -7.20 -29.42
C PRO A 590 3.21 -6.38 -30.20
N ASN A 591 2.74 -5.44 -31.05
CA ASN A 591 3.58 -4.57 -31.85
C ASN A 591 4.16 -3.36 -31.11
N ALA A 592 3.72 -3.09 -29.89
CA ALA A 592 4.24 -1.99 -29.08
C ALA A 592 5.59 -2.37 -28.44
N SER A 593 6.68 -1.79 -28.95
CA SER A 593 8.06 -2.07 -28.52
C SER A 593 8.70 -0.92 -27.74
N ALA A 594 8.08 0.26 -27.68
CA ALA A 594 8.60 1.41 -26.96
C ALA A 594 7.54 1.99 -26.01
N MET A 595 7.96 2.38 -24.80
CA MET A 595 7.16 3.14 -23.87
C MET A 595 8.00 4.26 -23.29
N VAL A 596 7.47 5.47 -23.31
CA VAL A 596 8.02 6.64 -22.63
C VAL A 596 7.08 7.02 -21.52
N VAL A 597 7.58 7.11 -20.30
CA VAL A 597 6.83 7.61 -19.15
C VAL A 597 7.38 8.99 -18.80
N GLU A 598 6.59 10.01 -19.04
CA GLU A 598 6.92 11.40 -18.72
C GLU A 598 6.68 11.67 -17.23
N HIS A 599 7.55 12.47 -16.60
CA HIS A 599 7.51 12.76 -15.17
C HIS A 599 7.43 11.49 -14.31
N ALA A 600 8.27 10.50 -14.64
CA ALA A 600 8.27 9.19 -14.01
C ALA A 600 8.45 9.23 -12.48
N GLU A 601 9.05 10.32 -11.94
CA GLU A 601 9.19 10.55 -10.50
C GLU A 601 7.85 10.70 -9.76
N ARG A 602 6.75 10.95 -10.48
CA ARG A 602 5.40 11.10 -9.91
C ARG A 602 4.63 9.79 -9.80
N PHE A 603 5.11 8.74 -10.46
CA PHE A 603 4.46 7.42 -10.43
C PHE A 603 4.96 6.57 -9.26
N GLY A 604 4.08 5.72 -8.75
CA GLY A 604 4.45 4.64 -7.84
C GLY A 604 5.19 3.52 -8.56
N LEU A 605 5.99 2.74 -7.81
CA LEU A 605 6.74 1.60 -8.38
C LEU A 605 5.82 0.57 -9.01
N SER A 606 4.73 0.22 -8.34
CA SER A 606 3.73 -0.73 -8.84
C SER A 606 3.10 -0.25 -10.15
N GLN A 607 2.81 1.07 -10.27
CA GLN A 607 2.27 1.66 -11.50
C GLN A 607 3.30 1.60 -12.65
N LEU A 608 4.56 1.99 -12.39
CA LEU A 608 5.63 1.91 -13.39
C LEU A 608 5.84 0.48 -13.87
N HIS A 609 5.76 -0.50 -12.96
CA HIS A 609 5.87 -1.91 -13.30
C HIS A 609 4.71 -2.40 -14.17
N GLN A 610 3.47 -2.04 -13.85
CA GLN A 610 2.30 -2.35 -14.65
C GLN A 610 2.38 -1.73 -16.06
N LEU A 611 2.80 -0.47 -16.16
CA LEU A 611 3.03 0.21 -17.43
C LEU A 611 4.10 -0.52 -18.25
N ARG A 612 5.27 -0.83 -17.65
CA ARG A 612 6.32 -1.61 -18.31
C ARG A 612 5.80 -2.95 -18.85
N GLY A 613 4.91 -3.60 -18.12
CA GLY A 613 4.27 -4.86 -18.53
C GLY A 613 3.36 -4.75 -19.75
N ARG A 614 3.03 -3.54 -20.22
CA ARG A 614 2.22 -3.31 -21.44
C ARG A 614 3.02 -3.43 -22.73
N ILE A 615 4.33 -3.42 -22.66
CA ILE A 615 5.23 -3.68 -23.80
C ILE A 615 5.99 -5.01 -23.60
N GLY A 616 6.74 -5.43 -24.61
CA GLY A 616 7.48 -6.70 -24.54
C GLY A 616 6.61 -7.95 -24.69
N ARG A 617 5.45 -7.82 -25.33
CA ARG A 617 4.51 -8.93 -25.59
C ARG A 617 4.67 -9.53 -26.98
N GLY A 618 5.45 -8.90 -27.84
CA GLY A 618 5.77 -9.35 -29.16
C GLY A 618 7.16 -10.00 -29.26
N ARG A 619 7.60 -10.24 -30.50
CA ARG A 619 8.90 -10.87 -30.81
C ARG A 619 10.08 -9.88 -30.81
N TYR A 620 9.84 -8.61 -30.56
CA TYR A 620 10.83 -7.56 -30.69
C TYR A 620 11.38 -7.12 -29.31
N PRO A 621 12.68 -6.79 -29.23
CA PRO A 621 13.24 -6.15 -28.05
C PRO A 621 12.48 -4.87 -27.72
N SER A 622 12.13 -4.68 -26.48
CA SER A 622 11.29 -3.54 -26.06
C SER A 622 12.01 -2.65 -25.07
N LYS A 623 11.71 -1.35 -25.13
CA LYS A 623 12.36 -0.31 -24.33
C LYS A 623 11.34 0.47 -23.51
N CYS A 624 11.51 0.49 -22.19
CA CYS A 624 10.77 1.34 -21.28
C CYS A 624 11.68 2.51 -20.85
N ILE A 625 11.29 3.72 -21.20
CA ILE A 625 12.09 4.93 -20.97
C ILE A 625 11.37 5.79 -19.94
N LEU A 626 12.03 6.04 -18.81
CA LEU A 626 11.53 6.84 -17.72
C LEU A 626 12.18 8.23 -17.76
N LEU A 627 11.40 9.25 -18.12
CA LEU A 627 11.85 10.64 -18.11
C LEU A 627 11.56 11.27 -16.76
N ALA A 628 12.58 11.78 -16.08
CA ALA A 628 12.47 12.35 -14.74
C ALA A 628 13.12 13.73 -14.63
N GLN A 629 12.59 14.58 -13.74
CA GLN A 629 13.18 15.88 -13.44
C GLN A 629 14.47 15.75 -12.64
N TYR A 630 15.46 16.63 -12.92
CA TYR A 630 16.74 16.64 -12.23
C TYR A 630 16.64 16.88 -10.70
N ARG A 631 15.62 17.60 -10.25
CA ARG A 631 15.36 17.95 -8.84
C ARG A 631 14.34 17.02 -8.17
N SER A 632 14.29 15.77 -8.54
CA SER A 632 13.43 14.77 -7.87
C SER A 632 13.93 14.48 -6.44
N SER A 633 13.01 14.05 -5.57
CA SER A 633 13.34 13.63 -4.20
C SER A 633 14.27 12.40 -4.19
N GLU A 634 15.00 12.18 -3.11
CA GLU A 634 15.86 10.98 -2.99
C GLU A 634 15.04 9.69 -3.09
N GLU A 635 13.83 9.66 -2.51
CA GLU A 635 12.89 8.55 -2.63
C GLU A 635 12.50 8.25 -4.08
N ALA A 636 12.21 9.30 -4.88
CA ALA A 636 11.93 9.14 -6.30
C ALA A 636 13.13 8.56 -7.06
N LYS A 637 14.35 8.99 -6.73
CA LYS A 637 15.57 8.44 -7.33
C LYS A 637 15.77 6.96 -6.99
N VAL A 638 15.49 6.57 -5.75
CA VAL A 638 15.56 5.16 -5.32
C VAL A 638 14.55 4.32 -6.10
N ARG A 639 13.29 4.77 -6.22
CA ARG A 639 12.26 4.11 -7.02
C ARG A 639 12.66 3.90 -8.48
N LEU A 640 13.14 4.95 -9.13
CA LEU A 640 13.55 4.88 -10.54
C LEU A 640 14.74 3.94 -10.75
N ARG A 641 15.71 3.94 -9.83
CA ARG A 641 16.84 2.99 -9.85
C ARG A 641 16.41 1.54 -9.64
N ALA A 642 15.40 1.29 -8.82
CA ALA A 642 14.83 -0.05 -8.63
C ALA A 642 14.25 -0.56 -9.97
N MET A 643 13.52 0.28 -10.71
CA MET A 643 12.98 -0.06 -12.02
C MET A 643 14.05 -0.38 -13.08
N GLU A 644 15.24 0.25 -13.02
CA GLU A 644 16.36 -0.05 -13.92
C GLU A 644 17.06 -1.37 -13.56
N LYS A 645 17.15 -1.68 -12.24
CA LYS A 645 17.93 -2.83 -11.75
C LYS A 645 17.25 -4.16 -11.94
N THR A 646 15.92 -4.20 -11.87
CA THR A 646 15.18 -5.46 -11.92
C THR A 646 13.93 -5.41 -12.78
N THR A 647 13.66 -6.53 -13.45
CA THR A 647 12.38 -6.78 -14.15
C THR A 647 11.42 -7.61 -13.32
N ASP A 648 11.88 -8.17 -12.19
CA ASP A 648 11.10 -9.00 -11.28
C ASP A 648 10.10 -8.14 -10.49
N GLY A 649 8.81 -8.39 -10.73
CA GLY A 649 7.73 -7.63 -10.10
C GLY A 649 7.64 -7.84 -8.59
N PHE A 650 8.02 -9.02 -8.06
CA PHE A 650 8.01 -9.26 -6.61
C PHE A 650 9.08 -8.45 -5.90
N LYS A 651 10.30 -8.37 -6.46
CA LYS A 651 11.36 -7.51 -5.93
C LYS A 651 10.99 -6.03 -5.98
N ILE A 652 10.31 -5.60 -7.05
CA ILE A 652 9.79 -4.23 -7.16
C ILE A 652 8.75 -3.95 -6.09
N ALA A 653 7.87 -4.91 -5.80
CA ALA A 653 6.86 -4.75 -4.76
C ALA A 653 7.48 -4.71 -3.34
N GLU A 654 8.53 -5.49 -3.08
CA GLU A 654 9.30 -5.43 -1.83
C GLU A 654 9.97 -4.06 -1.64
N GLU A 655 10.58 -3.52 -2.70
CA GLU A 655 11.18 -2.16 -2.68
C GLU A 655 10.11 -1.06 -2.50
N ASP A 656 8.94 -1.20 -3.15
CA ASP A 656 7.83 -0.23 -2.99
C ASP A 656 7.30 -0.24 -1.55
N LEU A 657 7.19 -1.43 -0.96
CA LEU A 657 6.78 -1.61 0.42
C LEU A 657 7.80 -1.01 1.40
N ALA A 658 9.10 -1.25 1.18
CA ALA A 658 10.16 -0.69 2.00
C ALA A 658 10.23 0.85 1.95
N LEU A 659 9.87 1.46 0.81
CA LEU A 659 9.92 2.91 0.61
C LEU A 659 8.69 3.64 1.17
N ARG A 660 7.49 3.07 1.01
CA ARG A 660 6.23 3.72 1.39
C ARG A 660 5.77 3.40 2.79
N GLY A 661 6.23 2.29 3.33
CA GLY A 661 5.60 1.68 4.48
C GLY A 661 4.23 1.05 4.15
N PRO A 662 3.74 0.15 5.00
CA PRO A 662 2.50 -0.61 4.74
C PRO A 662 1.25 0.27 4.74
N GLY A 663 1.23 1.35 5.53
CA GLY A 663 0.07 2.22 5.67
C GLY A 663 -0.34 2.92 4.37
N GLU A 664 0.61 3.38 3.57
CA GLU A 664 0.33 4.02 2.27
C GLU A 664 0.14 3.01 1.14
N PHE A 665 0.75 1.81 1.24
CA PHE A 665 0.65 0.79 0.20
C PHE A 665 -0.79 0.28 0.03
N PHE A 666 -1.59 0.27 1.08
CA PHE A 666 -2.92 -0.34 1.07
C PHE A 666 -4.08 0.63 0.94
N GLY A 667 -3.87 1.93 1.09
CA GLY A 667 -4.98 2.83 1.30
C GLY A 667 -5.89 2.25 2.40
N ILE A 668 -5.53 2.41 3.63
CA ILE A 668 -6.07 1.76 4.86
C ILE A 668 -7.60 1.61 4.88
N ARG A 669 -8.32 2.41 4.10
CA ARG A 669 -9.79 2.39 4.01
C ARG A 669 -10.40 1.32 3.08
N GLN A 670 -9.61 0.64 2.25
CA GLN A 670 -10.14 -0.32 1.25
C GLN A 670 -9.98 -1.79 1.63
N SER A 671 -9.08 -2.14 2.55
CA SER A 671 -8.68 -3.54 2.78
C SER A 671 -9.45 -4.27 3.87
N GLY A 672 -10.27 -3.59 4.71
CA GLY A 672 -10.97 -4.23 5.83
C GLY A 672 -10.03 -4.79 6.91
N LEU A 673 -8.76 -4.37 6.90
CA LEU A 673 -7.81 -4.66 7.96
C LEU A 673 -8.12 -3.78 9.19
N PRO A 674 -7.93 -4.29 10.41
CA PRO A 674 -8.03 -3.46 11.61
C PRO A 674 -6.96 -2.36 11.56
N ASP A 675 -7.31 -1.18 12.04
CA ASP A 675 -6.35 -0.09 12.20
C ASP A 675 -5.35 -0.49 13.30
N PHE A 676 -4.11 -0.83 12.92
CA PHE A 676 -3.02 -1.03 13.88
C PHE A 676 -2.69 0.29 14.55
N ARG A 677 -2.51 0.24 15.87
CA ARG A 677 -2.11 1.41 16.66
C ARG A 677 -0.58 1.57 16.71
N VAL A 678 0.14 0.46 16.67
CA VAL A 678 1.60 0.39 16.88
C VAL A 678 2.31 -0.46 15.83
N ALA A 679 1.75 -1.60 15.49
CA ALA A 679 2.38 -2.53 14.55
C ALA A 679 2.46 -1.95 13.14
N HIS A 680 3.58 -2.18 12.50
CA HIS A 680 3.80 -1.90 11.09
C HIS A 680 4.05 -3.23 10.38
N ILE A 681 3.30 -3.51 9.31
CA ILE A 681 3.42 -4.78 8.55
C ILE A 681 4.67 -4.72 7.65
N ILE A 682 5.86 -4.43 8.19
CA ILE A 682 7.15 -4.58 7.49
C ILE A 682 8.16 -5.15 8.44
#